data_7fbdfc3a83dcaf99ae6ed55aa6ce5474
#
_entry.id   7fbdfc3a83dcaf99ae6ed55aa6ce5474
#
_cell.length_a   1.000
_cell.length_b   1.000
_cell.length_c   1.000
_cell.angle_alpha   90.00
_cell.angle_beta   90.00
_cell.angle_gamma   90.00
#
_symmetry.space_group_name_H-M   'P 1'
#
loop_
_entity.id
_entity.type
_entity.pdbx_description
1 polymer ?
#
loop_
_entity_poly.entity_id
_entity_poly.type
_entity_poly.pdbx_seq_one_letter_code
_entity_poly.pdbx_strand_id
1 'polypeptide(L)'
;YYDLTPFLNTDGSDNVIAVHVDRSRYVDSRWYTGSGIYRNVKLVITGQVHVPIWGSTILTPEVTSERAKVLISTEIRNDSTQVRVLNVSTTLLDGSGLNVGRDMKRLEIAARSTELLRQEVIVTNPQLWDIDNPNLYFAQTEVRGEGQLLDSKSTRVGIRSLRNDAKTGFFLNGRNVKIKGVNLHHDAGLVGAAVPLGVWKRRLEVLKEAGVNAIRTGHKPASKEFIELCDEMGFLVQQETFDEWERPKNKRRNGRHQGEIDYIEQGYSEFFTEWAEKDLTAIIRRDINNPSIFQWSIGNEIEWSYPRYIPATGYFGKNGKSKGAIHKEPPITPEQSKAVFNSFKVEEPTLAGTAQRLSKWLRAIDTSRPVTTNMVLPSVSLHSGYADAVDIAGFSYRRPIYDYARRHYPDKMVMGTENFVQWAEWEAVLDRPFVAGIFVWTGIDYLGEVEGRWPSKGAPSGMLDFAGFKKPSYHMMKSIWSEEPHVYMTTADLDDSIYRVEDNQVVEETEGQWKWRNWGWHDVNTHWNYSPGQDIVVEVYTNQAEVELFLNGKSQGVQRLVNNDDHILKWAVAYEPGELKATSVVTGVDAGTSLRSSLEPAAVVLSVDRKRLDADSYDVAHITAQVVDKNGVAVTTQERKLTFDIDPRLQSLGVDNGAKDNLQPHKSNEITTRNGRALLIVQTKANVGDATINVSADGLEGAELGLNIETISVLNSEP
;
A
#
# COMPACT_ATOMS: atom_id res chain seq x y z
N TYR A 1 11.24 0.25 -21.68
CA TYR A 1 12.13 1.22 -22.33
C TYR A 1 12.46 0.75 -23.72
N TYR A 2 12.36 1.66 -24.69
CA TYR A 2 12.57 1.38 -26.11
C TYR A 2 13.58 2.39 -26.65
N ASP A 3 14.60 1.92 -27.39
CA ASP A 3 15.51 2.77 -28.15
C ASP A 3 14.83 3.14 -29.48
N LEU A 4 14.52 4.41 -29.65
CA LEU A 4 13.87 4.94 -30.84
C LEU A 4 14.88 5.40 -31.90
N THR A 5 16.15 5.54 -31.54
CA THR A 5 17.20 6.11 -32.40
C THR A 5 17.26 5.50 -33.80
N PRO A 6 17.17 4.16 -33.98
CA PRO A 6 17.22 3.55 -35.32
C PRO A 6 16.03 3.85 -36.23
N PHE A 7 14.92 4.39 -35.65
CA PHE A 7 13.65 4.58 -36.33
C PHE A 7 13.31 6.06 -36.57
N LEU A 8 14.18 6.99 -36.10
CA LEU A 8 13.91 8.42 -36.20
C LEU A 8 14.07 8.91 -37.64
N ASN A 9 13.08 9.70 -38.07
CA ASN A 9 13.20 10.53 -39.26
C ASN A 9 14.11 11.72 -38.92
N THR A 10 15.21 11.89 -39.63
CA THR A 10 16.17 12.99 -39.41
C THR A 10 16.12 14.04 -40.52
N ASP A 11 15.20 13.90 -41.48
CA ASP A 11 14.99 14.78 -42.63
C ASP A 11 14.03 15.95 -42.34
N GLY A 12 13.57 16.11 -41.10
CA GLY A 12 12.61 17.12 -40.68
C GLY A 12 11.14 16.71 -40.80
N SER A 13 10.87 15.47 -41.22
CA SER A 13 9.51 14.92 -41.18
C SER A 13 9.13 14.48 -39.75
N ASP A 14 7.81 14.35 -39.52
CA ASP A 14 7.28 14.00 -38.20
C ASP A 14 7.69 12.56 -37.79
N ASN A 15 8.00 12.40 -36.50
CA ASN A 15 8.19 11.12 -35.86
C ASN A 15 6.91 10.77 -35.09
N VAL A 16 6.28 9.65 -35.44
CA VAL A 16 5.02 9.19 -34.86
C VAL A 16 5.26 7.91 -34.08
N ILE A 17 4.86 7.90 -32.80
CA ILE A 17 4.88 6.70 -31.95
C ILE A 17 3.44 6.21 -31.82
N ALA A 18 3.16 4.98 -32.30
CA ALA A 18 1.88 4.33 -32.13
C ALA A 18 2.00 3.21 -31.11
N VAL A 19 1.11 3.18 -30.11
CA VAL A 19 1.04 2.14 -29.09
C VAL A 19 -0.28 1.41 -29.23
N HIS A 20 -0.21 0.12 -29.54
CA HIS A 20 -1.38 -0.76 -29.58
C HIS A 20 -1.50 -1.53 -28.27
N VAL A 21 -2.63 -1.36 -27.57
CA VAL A 21 -2.97 -2.09 -26.35
C VAL A 21 -4.12 -3.05 -26.68
N ASP A 22 -3.82 -4.35 -26.73
CA ASP A 22 -4.83 -5.39 -26.88
C ASP A 22 -5.26 -5.90 -25.50
N ARG A 23 -6.51 -5.64 -25.15
CA ARG A 23 -7.17 -6.15 -23.96
C ARG A 23 -8.49 -6.83 -24.32
N SER A 24 -8.50 -7.62 -25.39
CA SER A 24 -9.68 -8.33 -25.86
C SER A 24 -10.06 -9.53 -24.97
N ARG A 25 -9.15 -10.01 -24.11
CA ARG A 25 -9.43 -11.10 -23.18
C ARG A 25 -10.39 -10.69 -22.08
N TYR A 26 -11.26 -11.60 -21.70
CA TYR A 26 -12.29 -11.38 -20.69
C TYR A 26 -11.70 -11.12 -19.30
N VAL A 27 -10.72 -11.91 -18.86
CA VAL A 27 -10.12 -11.85 -17.52
C VAL A 27 -8.61 -11.97 -17.59
N ASP A 28 -7.89 -10.91 -17.29
CA ASP A 28 -6.42 -10.89 -17.20
C ASP A 28 -5.91 -10.88 -15.76
N SER A 29 -6.75 -10.47 -14.80
CA SER A 29 -6.45 -10.46 -13.38
C SER A 29 -7.73 -10.58 -12.54
N ARG A 30 -7.59 -10.80 -11.21
CA ARG A 30 -8.71 -10.86 -10.27
C ARG A 30 -9.21 -9.47 -9.86
N TRP A 31 -8.33 -8.47 -9.87
CA TRP A 31 -8.61 -7.07 -9.52
C TRP A 31 -8.60 -6.17 -10.77
N TYR A 32 -8.98 -4.93 -10.59
CA TYR A 32 -8.97 -3.93 -11.66
C TYR A 32 -7.53 -3.50 -11.99
N THR A 33 -7.11 -3.65 -13.23
CA THR A 33 -5.74 -3.36 -13.68
C THR A 33 -5.62 -2.08 -14.50
N GLY A 34 -6.74 -1.52 -14.97
CA GLY A 34 -6.75 -0.44 -15.96
C GLY A 34 -6.45 -0.95 -17.37
N SER A 35 -6.55 -0.09 -18.36
CA SER A 35 -6.24 -0.35 -19.78
C SER A 35 -5.58 0.86 -20.41
N GLY A 36 -4.74 0.64 -21.42
CA GLY A 36 -4.05 1.70 -22.14
C GLY A 36 -2.84 2.25 -21.38
N ILE A 37 -2.41 3.45 -21.77
CA ILE A 37 -1.29 4.16 -21.16
C ILE A 37 -1.86 5.03 -20.05
N TYR A 38 -1.59 4.68 -18.79
CA TYR A 38 -2.06 5.42 -17.61
C TYR A 38 -0.94 5.83 -16.63
N ARG A 39 0.32 5.44 -16.92
CA ARG A 39 1.51 5.91 -16.20
C ARG A 39 2.29 6.89 -17.06
N ASN A 40 3.14 7.71 -16.43
CA ASN A 40 3.94 8.71 -17.12
C ASN A 40 4.84 8.10 -18.19
N VAL A 41 4.86 8.72 -19.36
CA VAL A 41 5.75 8.37 -20.48
C VAL A 41 6.79 9.48 -20.58
N LYS A 42 8.07 9.09 -20.54
CA LYS A 42 9.21 10.02 -20.60
C LYS A 42 9.99 9.82 -21.91
N LEU A 43 10.24 10.87 -22.64
CA LEU A 43 11.21 10.89 -23.74
C LEU A 43 12.57 11.31 -23.17
N VAL A 44 13.58 10.45 -23.33
CA VAL A 44 14.95 10.74 -22.90
C VAL A 44 15.81 10.96 -24.15
N ILE A 45 16.46 12.11 -24.25
CA ILE A 45 17.35 12.48 -25.34
C ILE A 45 18.76 12.62 -24.74
N THR A 46 19.74 11.94 -25.35
CA THR A 46 21.13 11.94 -24.86
C THR A 46 22.10 12.26 -26.01
N GLY A 47 23.32 12.69 -25.65
CA GLY A 47 24.44 12.69 -26.58
C GLY A 47 24.96 11.27 -26.86
N GLN A 48 25.95 11.17 -27.78
CA GLN A 48 26.56 9.88 -28.09
C GLN A 48 27.35 9.27 -26.93
N VAL A 49 27.76 10.08 -25.95
CA VAL A 49 28.40 9.62 -24.71
C VAL A 49 27.49 10.02 -23.56
N HIS A 50 26.97 9.04 -22.85
CA HIS A 50 25.94 9.28 -21.83
C HIS A 50 25.86 8.17 -20.77
N VAL A 51 25.17 8.46 -19.68
CA VAL A 51 24.71 7.47 -18.69
C VAL A 51 23.40 6.87 -19.20
N PRO A 52 23.32 5.58 -19.49
CA PRO A 52 22.07 4.96 -19.98
C PRO A 52 20.97 5.02 -18.92
N ILE A 53 19.72 4.78 -19.36
CA ILE A 53 18.55 4.68 -18.47
C ILE A 53 18.83 3.60 -17.42
N TRP A 54 18.63 3.94 -16.12
CA TRP A 54 18.93 3.09 -14.97
C TRP A 54 20.40 2.64 -14.88
N GLY A 55 21.32 3.36 -15.51
CA GLY A 55 22.76 3.05 -15.51
C GLY A 55 23.49 3.40 -14.22
N SER A 56 22.83 3.99 -13.21
CA SER A 56 23.46 4.32 -11.93
C SER A 56 22.88 3.45 -10.81
N THR A 57 23.75 2.79 -10.05
CA THR A 57 23.41 2.02 -8.85
C THR A 57 24.19 2.58 -7.67
N ILE A 58 23.49 2.95 -6.60
CA ILE A 58 24.09 3.54 -5.40
C ILE A 58 23.75 2.69 -4.19
N LEU A 59 24.77 2.21 -3.50
CA LEU A 59 24.63 1.35 -2.32
C LEU A 59 25.34 1.98 -1.12
N THR A 60 24.82 1.69 0.09
CA THR A 60 25.39 2.15 1.36
C THR A 60 25.77 0.94 2.24
N PRO A 61 26.85 0.21 1.93
CA PRO A 61 27.18 -1.06 2.59
C PRO A 61 27.61 -0.91 4.05
N GLU A 62 28.18 0.23 4.40
CA GLU A 62 28.67 0.54 5.74
C GLU A 62 28.03 1.85 6.20
N VAL A 63 27.19 1.80 7.23
CA VAL A 63 26.47 2.97 7.75
C VAL A 63 26.48 2.95 9.27
N THR A 64 26.96 4.06 9.84
CA THR A 64 26.88 4.40 11.26
C THR A 64 26.35 5.82 11.40
N SER A 65 26.09 6.29 12.61
CA SER A 65 25.74 7.70 12.87
C SER A 65 26.87 8.68 12.54
N GLU A 66 28.13 8.22 12.56
CA GLU A 66 29.31 9.07 12.38
C GLU A 66 29.83 9.03 10.93
N ARG A 67 29.59 7.94 10.23
CA ARG A 67 30.17 7.71 8.90
C ARG A 67 29.31 6.79 8.05
N ALA A 68 29.16 7.14 6.78
CA ALA A 68 28.62 6.25 5.77
C ALA A 68 29.56 6.12 4.56
N LYS A 69 29.66 4.90 4.04
CA LYS A 69 30.34 4.60 2.78
C LYS A 69 29.27 4.48 1.69
N VAL A 70 29.38 5.34 0.68
CA VAL A 70 28.48 5.36 -0.48
C VAL A 70 29.23 4.83 -1.68
N LEU A 71 28.81 3.68 -2.21
CA LEU A 71 29.37 3.09 -3.43
C LEU A 71 28.48 3.45 -4.61
N ILE A 72 29.07 4.05 -5.63
CA ILE A 72 28.40 4.50 -6.84
C ILE A 72 28.94 3.71 -8.02
N SER A 73 28.08 2.96 -8.69
CA SER A 73 28.39 2.24 -9.92
C SER A 73 27.61 2.87 -11.06
N THR A 74 28.32 3.47 -12.02
CA THR A 74 27.71 4.16 -13.16
C THR A 74 28.15 3.52 -14.46
N GLU A 75 27.20 3.03 -15.24
CA GLU A 75 27.44 2.64 -16.63
C GLU A 75 27.60 3.89 -17.49
N ILE A 76 28.68 3.94 -18.29
CA ILE A 76 28.91 5.00 -19.29
C ILE A 76 28.88 4.33 -20.66
N ARG A 77 28.07 4.85 -21.56
CA ARG A 77 27.92 4.35 -22.92
C ARG A 77 28.53 5.34 -23.91
N ASN A 78 29.30 4.81 -24.85
CA ASN A 78 29.87 5.55 -25.99
C ASN A 78 29.32 4.98 -27.30
N ASP A 79 28.35 5.65 -27.89
CA ASP A 79 27.77 5.28 -29.19
C ASP A 79 28.54 5.89 -30.37
N SER A 80 29.58 6.69 -30.11
CA SER A 80 30.41 7.26 -31.16
C SER A 80 31.34 6.23 -31.81
N THR A 81 31.91 6.57 -32.95
CA THR A 81 32.86 5.74 -33.68
C THR A 81 34.30 5.91 -33.22
N GLN A 82 34.55 6.69 -32.16
CA GLN A 82 35.88 7.03 -31.67
C GLN A 82 36.06 6.60 -30.21
N VAL A 83 37.28 6.26 -29.82
CA VAL A 83 37.66 6.13 -28.41
C VAL A 83 37.50 7.49 -27.75
N ARG A 84 36.97 7.52 -26.54
CA ARG A 84 36.80 8.74 -25.75
C ARG A 84 37.55 8.66 -24.43
N VAL A 85 38.18 9.76 -24.04
CA VAL A 85 38.75 9.93 -22.70
C VAL A 85 37.88 10.90 -21.93
N LEU A 86 37.35 10.41 -20.84
CA LEU A 86 36.31 11.08 -20.05
C LEU A 86 36.81 11.37 -18.63
N ASN A 87 36.36 12.48 -18.07
CA ASN A 87 36.36 12.72 -16.62
C ASN A 87 34.93 12.59 -16.12
N VAL A 88 34.71 11.62 -15.24
CA VAL A 88 33.39 11.37 -14.64
C VAL A 88 33.47 11.74 -13.16
N SER A 89 32.67 12.71 -12.75
CA SER A 89 32.59 13.15 -11.36
C SER A 89 31.21 12.95 -10.80
N THR A 90 31.10 12.36 -9.62
CA THR A 90 29.83 12.30 -8.88
C THR A 90 29.95 13.10 -7.59
N THR A 91 29.10 14.10 -7.45
CA THR A 91 28.97 14.95 -6.25
C THR A 91 27.71 14.52 -5.51
N LEU A 92 27.83 14.20 -4.24
CA LEU A 92 26.70 13.88 -3.37
C LEU A 92 26.25 15.16 -2.65
N LEU A 93 25.01 15.54 -2.88
CA LEU A 93 24.35 16.69 -2.25
C LEU A 93 23.34 16.19 -1.22
N ASP A 94 23.25 16.85 -0.06
CA ASP A 94 22.17 16.61 0.89
C ASP A 94 20.85 17.30 0.46
N GLY A 95 19.78 17.13 1.25
CA GLY A 95 18.46 17.72 0.98
C GLY A 95 18.44 19.27 0.92
N SER A 96 19.47 19.94 1.44
CA SER A 96 19.65 21.40 1.34
C SER A 96 20.46 21.83 0.11
N GLY A 97 20.98 20.86 -0.67
CA GLY A 97 21.88 21.11 -1.80
C GLY A 97 23.35 21.29 -1.40
N LEU A 98 23.72 21.05 -0.14
CA LEU A 98 25.12 21.13 0.31
C LEU A 98 25.91 19.91 -0.18
N ASN A 99 27.10 20.16 -0.74
CA ASN A 99 28.04 19.10 -1.12
C ASN A 99 28.62 18.43 0.13
N VAL A 100 28.29 17.14 0.31
CA VAL A 100 28.75 16.30 1.43
C VAL A 100 29.84 15.33 1.03
N GLY A 101 30.22 15.29 -0.24
CA GLY A 101 31.33 14.49 -0.73
C GLY A 101 31.35 14.36 -2.26
N ARG A 102 32.51 14.06 -2.80
CA ARG A 102 32.71 13.94 -4.25
C ARG A 102 33.81 12.92 -4.56
N ASP A 103 33.59 12.16 -5.63
CA ASP A 103 34.68 11.38 -6.27
C ASP A 103 34.72 11.69 -7.76
N MET A 104 35.93 11.70 -8.32
CA MET A 104 36.18 11.93 -9.74
C MET A 104 37.17 10.91 -10.28
N LYS A 105 36.84 10.29 -11.40
CA LYS A 105 37.69 9.32 -12.07
C LYS A 105 37.83 9.60 -13.56
N ARG A 106 38.98 9.27 -14.08
CA ARG A 106 39.24 9.26 -15.52
C ARG A 106 38.89 7.89 -16.08
N LEU A 107 38.21 7.87 -17.20
CA LEU A 107 37.75 6.68 -17.92
C LEU A 107 38.15 6.81 -19.39
N GLU A 108 38.80 5.78 -19.95
CA GLU A 108 38.94 5.62 -21.38
C GLU A 108 37.92 4.58 -21.84
N ILE A 109 37.09 4.93 -22.83
CA ILE A 109 35.99 4.08 -23.32
C ILE A 109 36.11 3.89 -24.82
N ALA A 110 36.11 2.64 -25.27
CA ALA A 110 36.15 2.28 -26.68
C ALA A 110 34.95 2.78 -27.45
N ALA A 111 35.05 2.87 -28.78
CA ALA A 111 33.95 3.15 -29.65
C ALA A 111 32.86 2.06 -29.53
N ARG A 112 31.57 2.47 -29.51
CA ARG A 112 30.40 1.58 -29.46
C ARG A 112 30.45 0.57 -28.29
N SER A 113 30.91 1.01 -27.12
CA SER A 113 31.01 0.18 -25.94
C SER A 113 30.33 0.82 -24.71
N THR A 114 30.14 0.00 -23.69
CA THR A 114 29.68 0.43 -22.37
C THR A 114 30.67 -0.02 -21.32
N GLU A 115 31.05 0.88 -20.43
CA GLU A 115 31.98 0.61 -19.32
C GLU A 115 31.32 0.92 -17.98
N LEU A 116 31.62 0.10 -16.98
CA LEU A 116 31.15 0.29 -15.62
C LEU A 116 32.19 1.00 -14.76
N LEU A 117 31.92 2.26 -14.41
CA LEU A 117 32.72 3.04 -13.51
C LEU A 117 32.29 2.83 -12.05
N ARG A 118 33.27 2.65 -11.13
CA ARG A 118 33.00 2.56 -9.70
C ARG A 118 33.66 3.72 -8.97
N GLN A 119 32.86 4.41 -8.15
CA GLN A 119 33.27 5.55 -7.33
C GLN A 119 32.89 5.28 -5.88
N GLU A 120 33.58 5.94 -4.95
CA GLU A 120 33.33 5.82 -3.52
C GLU A 120 33.33 7.21 -2.88
N VAL A 121 32.25 7.51 -2.13
CA VAL A 121 32.13 8.73 -1.34
C VAL A 121 31.97 8.36 0.12
N ILE A 122 32.75 9.00 0.99
CA ILE A 122 32.59 8.90 2.44
C ILE A 122 31.85 10.13 2.92
N VAL A 123 30.72 9.89 3.58
CA VAL A 123 29.90 10.95 4.21
C VAL A 123 30.13 10.91 5.72
N THR A 124 30.55 12.03 6.28
CA THR A 124 30.75 12.20 7.74
C THR A 124 29.47 12.73 8.34
N ASN A 125 29.04 12.16 9.48
CA ASN A 125 27.80 12.49 10.20
C ASN A 125 26.58 12.51 9.26
N PRO A 126 26.29 11.40 8.55
CA PRO A 126 25.19 11.36 7.57
C PRO A 126 23.83 11.56 8.25
N GLN A 127 22.95 12.30 7.59
CA GLN A 127 21.53 12.31 7.93
C GLN A 127 20.91 11.04 7.35
N LEU A 128 20.59 10.09 8.21
CA LEU A 128 20.08 8.79 7.77
C LEU A 128 18.63 8.92 7.29
N TRP A 129 18.30 8.16 6.25
CA TRP A 129 16.92 7.94 5.87
C TRP A 129 16.27 6.97 6.86
N ASP A 130 15.15 7.38 7.44
CA ASP A 130 14.36 6.59 8.39
C ASP A 130 12.86 6.82 8.13
N ILE A 131 12.00 5.97 8.69
CA ILE A 131 10.53 6.11 8.61
C ILE A 131 10.01 7.39 9.28
N ASP A 132 10.74 7.91 10.27
CA ASP A 132 10.39 9.12 11.01
C ASP A 132 11.09 10.37 10.44
N ASN A 133 12.26 10.19 9.82
CA ASN A 133 13.10 11.24 9.24
C ASN A 133 13.60 10.79 7.85
N PRO A 134 12.80 10.93 6.79
CA PRO A 134 13.11 10.42 5.45
C PRO A 134 14.10 11.33 4.70
N ASN A 135 15.35 11.47 5.22
CA ASN A 135 16.38 12.30 4.64
C ASN A 135 16.87 11.74 3.31
N LEU A 136 16.86 12.57 2.28
CA LEU A 136 17.25 12.20 0.93
C LEU A 136 18.49 12.97 0.48
N TYR A 137 19.30 12.32 -0.34
CA TYR A 137 20.48 12.87 -1.00
C TYR A 137 20.31 12.78 -2.51
N PHE A 138 21.11 13.58 -3.25
CA PHE A 138 21.13 13.60 -4.71
C PHE A 138 22.57 13.40 -5.18
N ALA A 139 22.82 12.30 -5.88
CA ALA A 139 24.10 12.03 -6.52
C ALA A 139 24.06 12.63 -7.93
N GLN A 140 24.77 13.76 -8.10
CA GLN A 140 24.92 14.42 -9.40
C GLN A 140 26.17 13.90 -10.10
N THR A 141 25.96 13.11 -11.15
CA THR A 141 27.02 12.56 -11.99
C THR A 141 27.17 13.39 -13.25
N GLU A 142 28.35 13.96 -13.48
CA GLU A 142 28.73 14.67 -14.71
C GLU A 142 29.74 13.85 -15.50
N VAL A 143 29.50 13.72 -16.79
CA VAL A 143 30.42 13.12 -17.76
C VAL A 143 30.99 14.21 -18.65
N ARG A 144 32.33 14.43 -18.58
CA ARG A 144 33.04 15.45 -19.37
C ARG A 144 34.08 14.82 -20.26
N GLY A 145 34.13 15.29 -21.51
CA GLY A 145 35.18 14.96 -22.48
C GLY A 145 35.79 16.24 -23.05
N GLU A 146 37.13 16.32 -23.12
CA GLU A 146 37.85 17.51 -23.64
C GLU A 146 37.41 18.83 -22.96
N GLY A 147 37.05 18.76 -21.68
CA GLY A 147 36.54 19.91 -20.90
C GLY A 147 35.06 20.23 -21.07
N GLN A 148 34.40 19.66 -22.08
CA GLN A 148 32.95 19.89 -22.32
C GLN A 148 32.09 18.92 -21.50
N LEU A 149 30.95 19.39 -21.02
CA LEU A 149 29.92 18.55 -20.43
C LEU A 149 29.19 17.78 -21.55
N LEU A 150 29.25 16.44 -21.48
CA LEU A 150 28.63 15.54 -22.47
C LEU A 150 27.29 15.00 -21.96
N ASP A 151 27.20 14.74 -20.65
CA ASP A 151 25.97 14.27 -20.00
C ASP A 151 25.97 14.63 -18.51
N SER A 152 24.79 14.75 -17.94
CA SER A 152 24.59 14.98 -16.50
C SER A 152 23.37 14.20 -16.01
N LYS A 153 23.51 13.52 -14.87
CA LYS A 153 22.46 12.70 -14.29
C LYS A 153 22.34 12.95 -12.79
N SER A 154 21.15 13.29 -12.33
CA SER A 154 20.80 13.33 -10.91
C SER A 154 20.16 11.99 -10.52
N THR A 155 20.59 11.41 -9.39
CA THR A 155 20.02 10.16 -8.85
C THR A 155 19.72 10.35 -7.38
N ARG A 156 18.45 10.21 -7.00
CA ARG A 156 18.00 10.29 -5.61
C ARG A 156 18.44 9.04 -4.85
N VAL A 157 18.87 9.20 -3.60
CA VAL A 157 19.29 8.11 -2.72
C VAL A 157 19.05 8.47 -1.25
N GLY A 158 18.82 7.46 -0.40
CA GLY A 158 18.83 7.61 1.05
C GLY A 158 19.95 6.78 1.68
N ILE A 159 20.65 7.35 2.65
CA ILE A 159 21.69 6.63 3.40
C ILE A 159 21.03 5.89 4.55
N ARG A 160 21.08 4.56 4.54
CA ARG A 160 20.49 3.71 5.57
C ARG A 160 21.14 2.33 5.63
N SER A 161 20.96 1.64 6.75
CA SER A 161 21.31 0.22 6.89
C SER A 161 20.08 -0.64 7.16
N LEU A 162 20.04 -1.83 6.54
CA LEU A 162 19.00 -2.84 6.75
C LEU A 162 19.65 -4.10 7.31
N ARG A 163 19.04 -4.69 8.33
CA ARG A 163 19.45 -5.99 8.86
C ARG A 163 18.24 -6.84 9.18
N ASN A 164 18.27 -8.08 8.76
CA ASN A 164 17.25 -9.08 9.01
C ASN A 164 17.83 -10.19 9.89
N ASP A 165 17.05 -10.63 10.87
CA ASP A 165 17.47 -11.63 11.84
C ASP A 165 16.32 -12.58 12.16
N ALA A 166 16.53 -13.89 11.99
CA ALA A 166 15.50 -14.89 12.17
C ALA A 166 15.02 -15.04 13.62
N LYS A 167 15.71 -14.46 14.61
CA LYS A 167 15.36 -14.51 16.03
C LYS A 167 14.70 -13.23 16.54
N THR A 168 15.07 -12.09 15.96
CA THR A 168 14.72 -10.75 16.48
C THR A 168 14.02 -9.85 15.45
N GLY A 169 13.83 -10.33 14.20
CA GLY A 169 13.07 -9.62 13.18
C GLY A 169 13.90 -8.63 12.37
N PHE A 170 13.31 -7.48 12.05
CA PHE A 170 13.87 -6.47 11.15
C PHE A 170 14.47 -5.28 11.90
N PHE A 171 15.59 -4.74 11.35
CA PHE A 171 16.29 -3.57 11.89
C PHE A 171 16.55 -2.54 10.79
N LEU A 172 16.19 -1.30 11.07
CA LEU A 172 16.52 -0.11 10.26
C LEU A 172 17.48 0.76 11.07
N ASN A 173 18.64 1.07 10.51
CA ASN A 173 19.67 1.89 11.16
C ASN A 173 20.07 1.40 12.57
N GLY A 174 20.10 0.07 12.75
CA GLY A 174 20.39 -0.56 14.04
C GLY A 174 19.22 -0.63 15.02
N ARG A 175 18.12 0.08 14.80
CA ARG A 175 16.88 0.04 15.61
C ARG A 175 16.00 -1.13 15.15
N ASN A 176 15.50 -1.93 16.10
CA ASN A 176 14.49 -2.94 15.80
C ASN A 176 13.16 -2.26 15.46
N VAL A 177 12.61 -2.58 14.30
CA VAL A 177 11.36 -1.98 13.79
C VAL A 177 10.36 -3.10 13.51
N LYS A 178 9.18 -3.01 14.11
CA LYS A 178 8.05 -3.85 13.75
C LYS A 178 7.34 -3.26 12.54
N ILE A 179 7.13 -4.08 11.52
CA ILE A 179 6.42 -3.69 10.31
C ILE A 179 4.92 -3.61 10.61
N LYS A 180 4.38 -2.40 10.56
CA LYS A 180 2.96 -2.04 10.65
C LYS A 180 2.48 -1.74 9.22
N GLY A 181 2.31 -2.79 8.43
CA GLY A 181 2.17 -2.67 7.00
C GLY A 181 0.73 -2.81 6.50
N VAL A 182 0.49 -2.25 5.31
CA VAL A 182 -0.75 -2.44 4.55
C VAL A 182 -0.44 -2.90 3.13
N ASN A 183 -1.34 -3.72 2.58
CA ASN A 183 -1.34 -4.02 1.15
C ASN A 183 -2.11 -2.95 0.40
N LEU A 184 -1.62 -2.52 -0.77
CA LEU A 184 -2.30 -1.58 -1.66
C LEU A 184 -2.32 -2.10 -3.09
N HIS A 185 -3.49 -2.09 -3.72
CA HIS A 185 -3.63 -2.18 -5.16
C HIS A 185 -3.38 -0.81 -5.82
N HIS A 186 -2.98 -0.81 -7.08
CA HIS A 186 -2.70 0.42 -7.83
C HIS A 186 -3.99 0.95 -8.49
N ASP A 187 -4.95 1.33 -7.66
CA ASP A 187 -6.16 2.04 -8.04
C ASP A 187 -6.59 3.02 -6.93
N ALA A 188 -7.43 3.97 -7.28
CA ALA A 188 -8.00 4.91 -6.34
C ALA A 188 -9.48 5.23 -6.64
N GLY A 189 -10.29 4.18 -6.69
CA GLY A 189 -11.73 4.30 -6.83
C GLY A 189 -12.11 5.09 -8.08
N LEU A 190 -12.70 6.28 -7.91
CA LEU A 190 -13.23 7.11 -9.00
C LEU A 190 -12.20 7.51 -10.08
N VAL A 191 -10.92 7.56 -9.78
CA VAL A 191 -9.85 7.86 -10.76
C VAL A 191 -9.23 6.60 -11.38
N GLY A 192 -9.69 5.41 -10.98
CA GLY A 192 -9.21 4.12 -11.50
C GLY A 192 -7.70 3.93 -11.26
N ALA A 193 -6.99 3.39 -12.26
CA ALA A 193 -5.54 3.14 -12.19
C ALA A 193 -4.67 4.35 -12.58
N ALA A 194 -5.26 5.38 -13.19
CA ALA A 194 -4.57 6.63 -13.53
C ALA A 194 -4.60 7.59 -12.34
N VAL A 195 -3.94 7.22 -11.26
CA VAL A 195 -4.02 7.90 -9.97
C VAL A 195 -3.07 9.11 -9.94
N PRO A 196 -3.59 10.35 -9.82
CA PRO A 196 -2.76 11.53 -9.60
C PRO A 196 -1.94 11.41 -8.31
N LEU A 197 -0.73 11.97 -8.30
CA LEU A 197 0.19 11.84 -7.16
C LEU A 197 -0.41 12.44 -5.87
N GLY A 198 -1.13 13.56 -5.95
CA GLY A 198 -1.81 14.16 -4.80
C GLY A 198 -2.91 13.28 -4.20
N VAL A 199 -3.56 12.41 -5.00
CA VAL A 199 -4.52 11.42 -4.48
C VAL A 199 -3.79 10.34 -3.67
N TRP A 200 -2.63 9.85 -4.15
CA TRP A 200 -1.79 8.95 -3.37
C TRP A 200 -1.29 9.61 -2.08
N LYS A 201 -0.80 10.84 -2.18
CA LYS A 201 -0.26 11.59 -1.02
C LYS A 201 -1.29 11.67 0.11
N ARG A 202 -2.50 12.15 -0.18
CA ARG A 202 -3.59 12.21 0.82
C ARG A 202 -3.87 10.86 1.47
N ARG A 203 -3.99 9.79 0.66
CA ARG A 203 -4.29 8.45 1.16
C ARG A 203 -3.18 7.91 2.06
N LEU A 204 -1.92 8.14 1.67
CA LEU A 204 -0.75 7.75 2.46
C LEU A 204 -0.62 8.56 3.76
N GLU A 205 -0.92 9.85 3.74
CA GLU A 205 -0.98 10.71 4.94
C GLU A 205 -1.98 10.16 5.96
N VAL A 206 -3.19 9.80 5.50
CA VAL A 206 -4.22 9.21 6.37
C VAL A 206 -3.78 7.85 6.91
N LEU A 207 -3.12 7.00 6.12
CA LEU A 207 -2.60 5.72 6.60
C LEU A 207 -1.45 5.92 7.60
N LYS A 208 -0.56 6.90 7.37
CA LYS A 208 0.54 7.23 8.30
C LYS A 208 0.02 7.72 9.65
N GLU A 209 -1.05 8.52 9.66
CA GLU A 209 -1.75 8.94 10.88
C GLU A 209 -2.26 7.74 11.71
N ALA A 210 -2.60 6.62 11.08
CA ALA A 210 -2.96 5.38 11.76
C ALA A 210 -1.76 4.57 12.27
N GLY A 211 -0.53 5.06 12.11
CA GLY A 211 0.69 4.38 12.51
C GLY A 211 1.24 3.40 11.48
N VAL A 212 0.71 3.40 10.25
CA VAL A 212 1.27 2.58 9.14
C VAL A 212 2.67 3.07 8.80
N ASN A 213 3.64 2.16 8.76
CA ASN A 213 5.03 2.45 8.42
C ASN A 213 5.54 1.69 7.17
N ALA A 214 4.72 0.78 6.61
CA ALA A 214 5.13 -0.02 5.47
C ALA A 214 3.99 -0.29 4.49
N ILE A 215 4.33 -0.49 3.22
CA ILE A 215 3.40 -0.77 2.13
C ILE A 215 3.90 -1.99 1.36
N ARG A 216 3.02 -2.95 1.08
CA ARG A 216 3.25 -4.00 0.09
C ARG A 216 2.44 -3.69 -1.16
N THR A 217 3.10 -3.69 -2.32
CA THR A 217 2.47 -3.41 -3.61
C THR A 217 1.79 -4.68 -4.14
N GLY A 218 0.52 -4.87 -3.82
CA GLY A 218 -0.25 -6.06 -4.23
C GLY A 218 -0.75 -5.95 -5.66
N HIS A 219 -0.52 -6.87 -6.56
CA HIS A 219 0.50 -7.93 -6.65
C HIS A 219 1.30 -7.64 -7.94
N LYS A 220 1.76 -6.42 -8.10
CA LYS A 220 2.43 -5.89 -9.29
C LYS A 220 3.30 -4.69 -8.93
N PRO A 221 4.28 -4.33 -9.75
CA PRO A 221 5.13 -3.18 -9.50
C PRO A 221 4.33 -1.88 -9.44
N ALA A 222 4.58 -1.07 -8.44
CA ALA A 222 4.05 0.28 -8.36
C ALA A 222 4.65 1.21 -9.42
N SER A 223 4.04 2.38 -9.65
CA SER A 223 4.63 3.43 -10.47
C SER A 223 5.88 3.99 -9.80
N LYS A 224 6.77 4.58 -10.60
CA LYS A 224 8.00 5.21 -10.10
C LYS A 224 7.68 6.32 -9.12
N GLU A 225 6.72 7.16 -9.46
CA GLU A 225 6.27 8.31 -8.68
C GLU A 225 5.69 7.88 -7.31
N PHE A 226 4.98 6.75 -7.26
CA PHE A 226 4.49 6.21 -6.00
C PHE A 226 5.63 5.77 -5.07
N ILE A 227 6.66 5.11 -5.61
CA ILE A 227 7.84 4.69 -4.83
C ILE A 227 8.61 5.92 -4.35
N GLU A 228 8.78 6.93 -5.20
CA GLU A 228 9.43 8.20 -4.83
C GLU A 228 8.65 8.95 -3.73
N LEU A 229 7.32 8.92 -3.77
CA LEU A 229 6.49 9.45 -2.71
C LEU A 229 6.68 8.67 -1.38
N CYS A 230 6.84 7.34 -1.45
CA CYS A 230 7.17 6.54 -0.27
C CYS A 230 8.55 6.88 0.30
N ASP A 231 9.55 7.19 -0.56
CA ASP A 231 10.86 7.68 -0.12
C ASP A 231 10.75 8.99 0.67
N GLU A 232 9.94 9.93 0.17
CA GLU A 232 9.72 11.25 0.78
C GLU A 232 8.91 11.20 2.08
N MET A 233 7.94 10.30 2.14
CA MET A 233 7.06 10.17 3.30
C MET A 233 7.56 9.21 4.37
N GLY A 234 8.67 8.51 4.15
CA GLY A 234 9.22 7.56 5.10
C GLY A 234 8.38 6.29 5.25
N PHE A 235 7.95 5.69 4.15
CA PHE A 235 7.35 4.36 4.15
C PHE A 235 8.36 3.31 3.71
N LEU A 236 8.41 2.18 4.42
CA LEU A 236 9.08 0.98 3.93
C LEU A 236 8.22 0.32 2.85
N VAL A 237 8.84 -0.14 1.76
CA VAL A 237 8.10 -0.77 0.65
C VAL A 237 8.60 -2.20 0.41
N GLN A 238 7.68 -3.16 0.48
CA GLN A 238 7.85 -4.46 -0.14
C GLN A 238 7.35 -4.36 -1.58
N GLN A 239 8.30 -4.23 -2.51
CA GLN A 239 7.97 -4.15 -3.94
C GLN A 239 7.73 -5.55 -4.48
N GLU A 240 6.49 -5.82 -4.91
CA GLU A 240 6.12 -7.10 -5.49
C GLU A 240 6.13 -7.06 -7.01
N THR A 241 6.57 -8.16 -7.63
CA THR A 241 6.79 -8.20 -9.08
C THR A 241 5.72 -8.99 -9.83
N PHE A 242 5.29 -10.14 -9.32
CA PHE A 242 4.38 -11.04 -10.03
C PHE A 242 3.27 -11.59 -9.14
N ASP A 243 2.02 -11.62 -9.65
CA ASP A 243 0.92 -12.36 -9.03
C ASP A 243 0.91 -13.84 -9.46
N GLU A 244 1.37 -14.13 -10.65
CA GLU A 244 1.42 -15.47 -11.20
C GLU A 244 2.70 -15.67 -12.02
N TRP A 245 3.10 -16.95 -12.17
CA TRP A 245 4.25 -17.35 -12.96
C TRP A 245 3.81 -18.11 -14.20
N GLU A 246 4.60 -19.11 -14.67
CA GLU A 246 4.30 -19.91 -15.85
C GLU A 246 3.02 -20.77 -15.76
N ARG A 247 2.41 -20.86 -14.57
CA ARG A 247 1.14 -21.53 -14.35
C ARG A 247 0.08 -20.51 -13.96
N PRO A 248 -1.00 -20.36 -14.75
CA PRO A 248 -2.02 -19.37 -14.47
C PRO A 248 -2.80 -19.67 -13.19
N LYS A 249 -3.21 -18.65 -12.51
CA LYS A 249 -4.21 -18.72 -11.45
C LYS A 249 -5.62 -18.68 -12.04
N ASN A 250 -6.58 -19.28 -11.34
CA ASN A 250 -7.99 -19.15 -11.71
C ASN A 250 -8.51 -17.75 -11.31
N LYS A 251 -8.65 -16.85 -12.28
CA LYS A 251 -9.10 -15.47 -12.06
C LYS A 251 -10.58 -15.36 -11.71
N ARG A 252 -11.40 -16.37 -12.05
CA ARG A 252 -12.85 -16.41 -11.76
C ARG A 252 -13.15 -16.91 -10.35
N ARG A 253 -12.19 -17.61 -9.71
CA ARG A 253 -12.36 -18.25 -8.40
C ARG A 253 -11.30 -17.82 -7.40
N ASN A 254 -10.97 -16.54 -7.38
CA ASN A 254 -10.05 -15.94 -6.44
C ASN A 254 -8.69 -16.68 -6.33
N GLY A 255 -8.12 -17.05 -7.46
CA GLY A 255 -6.79 -17.69 -7.55
C GLY A 255 -6.75 -19.18 -7.25
N ARG A 256 -7.80 -19.77 -6.69
CA ARG A 256 -7.84 -21.20 -6.37
C ARG A 256 -7.96 -22.04 -7.64
N HIS A 257 -6.98 -22.91 -7.86
CA HIS A 257 -7.02 -23.83 -8.99
C HIS A 257 -8.08 -24.91 -8.78
N GLN A 258 -9.18 -24.84 -9.54
CA GLN A 258 -10.22 -25.86 -9.56
C GLN A 258 -10.69 -26.06 -11.00
N GLY A 259 -10.15 -27.09 -11.67
CA GLY A 259 -10.47 -27.44 -13.05
C GLY A 259 -9.48 -26.88 -14.07
N GLU A 260 -9.83 -26.98 -15.35
CA GLU A 260 -9.01 -26.47 -16.43
C GLU A 260 -9.07 -24.95 -16.50
N ILE A 261 -7.92 -24.32 -16.72
CA ILE A 261 -7.78 -22.90 -17.00
C ILE A 261 -7.87 -22.70 -18.51
N ASP A 262 -8.86 -21.95 -18.97
CA ASP A 262 -8.98 -21.64 -20.39
C ASP A 262 -8.09 -20.45 -20.81
N TYR A 263 -8.02 -20.17 -22.11
CA TYR A 263 -7.15 -19.12 -22.65
C TYR A 263 -7.49 -17.71 -22.13
N ILE A 264 -8.73 -17.46 -21.76
CA ILE A 264 -9.17 -16.14 -21.25
C ILE A 264 -8.71 -15.87 -19.81
N GLU A 265 -8.21 -16.89 -19.13
CA GLU A 265 -7.67 -16.79 -17.76
C GLU A 265 -6.14 -16.89 -17.71
N GLN A 266 -5.45 -17.03 -18.83
CA GLN A 266 -3.99 -17.22 -18.82
C GLN A 266 -3.22 -15.99 -18.32
N GLY A 267 -3.68 -14.77 -18.66
CA GLY A 267 -3.06 -13.54 -18.16
C GLY A 267 -1.55 -13.48 -18.43
N TYR A 268 -0.78 -13.01 -17.43
CA TYR A 268 0.67 -12.88 -17.56
C TYR A 268 1.42 -14.23 -17.71
N SER A 269 0.84 -15.32 -17.25
CA SER A 269 1.48 -16.65 -17.32
C SER A 269 1.84 -17.07 -18.75
N GLU A 270 1.09 -16.59 -19.74
CA GLU A 270 1.36 -16.81 -21.16
C GLU A 270 2.70 -16.22 -21.62
N PHE A 271 3.08 -15.10 -21.04
CA PHE A 271 4.28 -14.34 -21.38
C PHE A 271 5.43 -14.58 -20.41
N PHE A 272 5.18 -15.22 -19.29
CA PHE A 272 6.12 -15.35 -18.18
C PHE A 272 7.47 -15.93 -18.60
N THR A 273 7.47 -17.02 -19.37
CA THR A 273 8.71 -17.70 -19.78
C THR A 273 9.63 -16.81 -20.61
N GLU A 274 9.05 -15.92 -21.44
CA GLU A 274 9.82 -15.01 -22.30
C GLU A 274 10.20 -13.71 -21.60
N TRP A 275 9.30 -13.18 -20.75
CA TRP A 275 9.40 -11.80 -20.25
C TRP A 275 9.83 -11.68 -18.79
N ALA A 276 9.71 -12.72 -17.97
CA ALA A 276 9.94 -12.62 -16.52
C ALA A 276 11.34 -12.09 -16.16
N GLU A 277 12.40 -12.52 -16.85
CA GLU A 277 13.75 -12.00 -16.59
C GLU A 277 13.89 -10.53 -16.96
N LYS A 278 13.37 -10.16 -18.15
CA LYS A 278 13.41 -8.78 -18.64
C LYS A 278 12.64 -7.84 -17.72
N ASP A 279 11.43 -8.22 -17.33
CA ASP A 279 10.55 -7.41 -16.48
C ASP A 279 11.11 -7.30 -15.07
N LEU A 280 11.53 -8.41 -14.47
CA LEU A 280 12.12 -8.42 -13.12
C LEU A 280 13.36 -7.54 -13.05
N THR A 281 14.28 -7.70 -14.01
CA THR A 281 15.53 -6.94 -14.02
C THR A 281 15.30 -5.45 -14.30
N ALA A 282 14.35 -5.10 -15.17
CA ALA A 282 13.95 -3.73 -15.43
C ALA A 282 13.37 -3.05 -14.18
N ILE A 283 12.50 -3.74 -13.44
CA ILE A 283 11.91 -3.23 -12.19
C ILE A 283 12.99 -2.97 -11.14
N ILE A 284 13.90 -3.93 -10.95
CA ILE A 284 14.97 -3.80 -9.95
C ILE A 284 15.90 -2.65 -10.32
N ARG A 285 16.37 -2.56 -11.57
CA ARG A 285 17.23 -1.47 -12.05
C ARG A 285 16.57 -0.11 -11.93
N ARG A 286 15.25 -0.01 -12.20
CA ARG A 286 14.48 1.23 -12.04
C ARG A 286 14.45 1.72 -10.59
N ASP A 287 14.30 0.80 -9.64
CA ASP A 287 13.94 1.14 -8.26
C ASP A 287 15.05 0.87 -7.24
N ILE A 288 16.21 0.33 -7.64
CA ILE A 288 17.31 -0.06 -6.73
C ILE A 288 17.82 1.09 -5.84
N ASN A 289 17.74 2.34 -6.32
CA ASN A 289 18.21 3.51 -5.59
C ASN A 289 17.19 4.08 -4.59
N ASN A 290 15.93 3.57 -4.59
CA ASN A 290 14.89 4.06 -3.68
C ASN A 290 15.11 3.52 -2.26
N PRO A 291 15.30 4.39 -1.25
CA PRO A 291 15.55 3.94 0.11
C PRO A 291 14.32 3.33 0.78
N SER A 292 13.11 3.65 0.35
CA SER A 292 11.87 3.04 0.85
C SER A 292 11.83 1.54 0.63
N ILE A 293 12.36 1.02 -0.48
CA ILE A 293 12.33 -0.41 -0.76
C ILE A 293 13.26 -1.14 0.21
N PHE A 294 12.69 -1.94 1.10
CA PHE A 294 13.46 -2.70 2.09
C PHE A 294 13.55 -4.19 1.75
N GLN A 295 12.67 -4.71 0.88
CA GLN A 295 12.69 -6.08 0.39
C GLN A 295 11.97 -6.21 -0.97
N TRP A 296 12.37 -7.22 -1.72
CA TRP A 296 11.79 -7.57 -3.02
C TRP A 296 10.92 -8.82 -2.89
N SER A 297 9.70 -8.77 -3.40
CA SER A 297 8.81 -9.95 -3.46
C SER A 297 8.72 -10.48 -4.88
N ILE A 298 9.01 -11.77 -5.06
CA ILE A 298 9.02 -12.43 -6.38
C ILE A 298 7.70 -13.10 -6.74
N GLY A 299 6.73 -13.18 -5.82
CA GLY A 299 5.46 -13.82 -6.14
C GLY A 299 4.42 -13.75 -5.02
N ASN A 300 3.17 -13.88 -5.42
CA ASN A 300 2.00 -13.88 -4.55
C ASN A 300 1.27 -15.23 -4.62
N GLU A 301 1.17 -15.97 -3.50
CA GLU A 301 0.34 -17.18 -3.37
C GLU A 301 0.45 -18.17 -4.55
N ILE A 302 1.65 -18.36 -5.06
CA ILE A 302 1.89 -19.16 -6.27
C ILE A 302 1.54 -20.64 -6.08
N GLU A 303 1.57 -21.15 -4.84
CA GLU A 303 1.24 -22.54 -4.50
C GLU A 303 -0.15 -22.96 -4.99
N TRP A 304 -1.11 -22.02 -5.11
CA TRP A 304 -2.46 -22.33 -5.63
C TRP A 304 -2.45 -22.94 -7.03
N SER A 305 -1.44 -22.63 -7.85
CA SER A 305 -1.30 -23.17 -9.21
C SER A 305 -0.52 -24.48 -9.28
N TYR A 306 -0.09 -25.05 -8.12
CA TYR A 306 0.64 -26.31 -8.03
C TYR A 306 -0.14 -27.36 -7.22
N PRO A 307 -0.83 -28.32 -7.86
CA PRO A 307 -1.82 -29.20 -7.23
C PRO A 307 -1.31 -30.03 -6.04
N ARG A 308 -0.03 -30.43 -6.03
CA ARG A 308 0.55 -31.25 -4.95
C ARG A 308 0.72 -30.52 -3.61
N TYR A 309 0.69 -29.18 -3.60
CA TYR A 309 0.84 -28.41 -2.35
C TYR A 309 -0.38 -28.49 -1.45
N ILE A 310 -1.59 -28.41 -1.99
CA ILE A 310 -2.85 -28.39 -1.23
C ILE A 310 -3.02 -29.66 -0.37
N PRO A 311 -2.94 -30.90 -0.91
CA PRO A 311 -3.12 -32.11 -0.10
C PRO A 311 -2.01 -32.29 0.93
N ALA A 312 -0.80 -31.83 0.66
CA ALA A 312 0.33 -31.96 1.56
C ALA A 312 0.23 -31.11 2.83
N THR A 313 -0.69 -30.14 2.89
CA THR A 313 -0.97 -29.35 4.11
C THR A 313 -1.71 -30.16 5.17
N GLY A 314 -2.43 -31.21 4.80
CA GLY A 314 -3.34 -31.95 5.68
C GLY A 314 -4.67 -31.23 6.00
N TYR A 315 -4.82 -29.94 5.64
CA TYR A 315 -6.05 -29.17 5.89
C TYR A 315 -7.22 -29.54 4.99
N PHE A 316 -6.93 -30.06 3.81
CA PHE A 316 -7.93 -30.36 2.78
C PHE A 316 -8.13 -31.88 2.65
N GLY A 317 -9.38 -32.30 2.49
CA GLY A 317 -9.68 -33.69 2.16
C GLY A 317 -9.32 -34.02 0.69
N LYS A 318 -9.42 -35.31 0.31
CA LYS A 318 -9.16 -35.76 -1.07
C LYS A 318 -10.01 -35.06 -2.14
N ASN A 319 -11.16 -34.50 -1.74
CA ASN A 319 -12.09 -33.73 -2.59
C ASN A 319 -11.83 -32.22 -2.57
N GLY A 320 -10.69 -31.74 -2.02
CA GLY A 320 -10.33 -30.33 -1.91
C GLY A 320 -11.16 -29.52 -0.91
N LYS A 321 -12.11 -30.13 -0.18
CA LYS A 321 -12.89 -29.41 0.84
C LYS A 321 -12.05 -29.23 2.11
N SER A 322 -12.05 -28.00 2.65
CA SER A 322 -11.41 -27.70 3.92
C SER A 322 -12.03 -28.51 5.06
N LYS A 323 -11.18 -29.04 5.95
CA LYS A 323 -11.60 -29.71 7.18
C LYS A 323 -11.76 -28.74 8.35
N GLY A 324 -11.91 -27.44 8.10
CA GLY A 324 -12.11 -26.40 9.12
C GLY A 324 -10.87 -26.06 9.95
N ALA A 325 -9.69 -26.57 9.60
CA ALA A 325 -8.47 -26.47 10.41
C ALA A 325 -7.45 -25.44 9.89
N ILE A 326 -7.79 -24.66 8.87
CA ILE A 326 -6.86 -23.70 8.25
C ILE A 326 -6.40 -22.58 9.23
N HIS A 327 -7.17 -22.36 10.29
CA HIS A 327 -6.89 -21.42 11.36
C HIS A 327 -6.14 -22.04 12.55
N LYS A 328 -5.64 -23.25 12.39
CA LYS A 328 -4.85 -24.00 13.38
C LYS A 328 -3.51 -24.38 12.78
N GLU A 329 -2.61 -24.87 13.61
CA GLU A 329 -1.39 -25.51 13.12
C GLU A 329 -1.72 -26.69 12.19
N PRO A 330 -0.80 -27.09 11.29
CA PRO A 330 -1.00 -28.23 10.41
C PRO A 330 -1.36 -29.48 11.20
N PRO A 331 -2.40 -30.24 10.78
CA PRO A 331 -2.84 -31.43 11.49
C PRO A 331 -1.91 -32.66 11.28
N ILE A 332 -0.84 -32.48 10.50
CA ILE A 332 0.17 -33.51 10.18
C ILE A 332 1.57 -32.95 10.44
N THR A 333 2.50 -33.87 10.76
CA THR A 333 3.91 -33.49 11.00
C THR A 333 4.62 -33.08 9.71
N PRO A 334 5.79 -32.39 9.78
CA PRO A 334 6.58 -32.05 8.59
C PRO A 334 6.96 -33.32 7.76
N GLU A 335 7.28 -34.44 8.42
CA GLU A 335 7.62 -35.68 7.75
C GLU A 335 6.44 -36.27 7.00
N GLN A 336 5.25 -36.27 7.61
CA GLN A 336 4.00 -36.71 6.97
C GLN A 336 3.65 -35.81 5.80
N SER A 337 3.75 -34.48 5.95
CA SER A 337 3.55 -33.51 4.91
C SER A 337 4.49 -33.79 3.73
N LYS A 338 5.78 -33.99 3.99
CA LYS A 338 6.79 -34.31 2.98
C LYS A 338 6.51 -35.62 2.27
N ALA A 339 6.07 -36.66 3.00
CA ALA A 339 5.68 -37.94 2.42
C ALA A 339 4.50 -37.80 1.46
N VAL A 340 3.46 -37.04 1.85
CA VAL A 340 2.31 -36.72 0.97
C VAL A 340 2.77 -35.96 -0.24
N PHE A 341 3.55 -34.88 -0.07
CA PHE A 341 4.06 -34.04 -1.14
C PHE A 341 4.86 -34.85 -2.20
N ASN A 342 5.71 -35.77 -1.75
CA ASN A 342 6.54 -36.62 -2.61
C ASN A 342 5.76 -37.77 -3.26
N SER A 343 4.54 -38.06 -2.82
CA SER A 343 3.69 -39.11 -3.44
C SER A 343 3.00 -38.67 -4.72
N PHE A 344 2.99 -37.39 -5.00
CA PHE A 344 2.40 -36.82 -6.22
C PHE A 344 3.45 -36.74 -7.35
N LYS A 345 2.96 -36.78 -8.59
CA LYS A 345 3.80 -36.50 -9.77
C LYS A 345 4.37 -35.09 -9.66
N VAL A 346 5.64 -34.94 -9.95
CA VAL A 346 6.32 -33.65 -9.96
C VAL A 346 5.85 -32.86 -11.18
N GLU A 347 5.39 -31.65 -10.93
CA GLU A 347 5.10 -30.68 -12.01
C GLU A 347 6.40 -30.09 -12.54
N GLU A 348 6.49 -29.90 -13.85
CA GLU A 348 7.60 -29.19 -14.49
C GLU A 348 7.09 -27.95 -15.26
N PRO A 349 7.72 -26.80 -15.08
CA PRO A 349 8.77 -26.53 -14.10
C PRO A 349 8.26 -26.58 -12.67
N THR A 350 9.14 -26.89 -11.71
CA THR A 350 8.80 -26.93 -10.29
C THR A 350 8.68 -25.53 -9.70
N LEU A 351 7.78 -25.34 -8.74
CA LEU A 351 7.66 -24.06 -8.00
C LEU A 351 9.01 -23.59 -7.41
N ALA A 352 9.73 -24.50 -6.75
CA ALA A 352 11.05 -24.21 -6.19
C ALA A 352 12.09 -23.84 -7.27
N GLY A 353 12.08 -24.51 -8.41
CA GLY A 353 13.01 -24.23 -9.51
C GLY A 353 12.79 -22.83 -10.13
N THR A 354 11.53 -22.43 -10.31
CA THR A 354 11.21 -21.08 -10.81
C THR A 354 11.57 -20.02 -9.78
N ALA A 355 11.27 -20.25 -8.49
CA ALA A 355 11.67 -19.33 -7.41
C ALA A 355 13.18 -19.13 -7.35
N GLN A 356 13.97 -20.20 -7.50
CA GLN A 356 15.43 -20.13 -7.54
C GLN A 356 15.94 -19.31 -8.73
N ARG A 357 15.34 -19.49 -9.94
CA ARG A 357 15.69 -18.67 -11.11
C ARG A 357 15.42 -17.20 -10.87
N LEU A 358 14.23 -16.85 -10.41
CA LEU A 358 13.85 -15.46 -10.12
C LEU A 358 14.78 -14.82 -9.08
N SER A 359 15.03 -15.51 -7.98
CA SER A 359 15.94 -15.05 -6.93
C SER A 359 17.37 -14.89 -7.43
N LYS A 360 17.85 -15.77 -8.33
CA LYS A 360 19.17 -15.67 -8.96
C LYS A 360 19.28 -14.42 -9.85
N TRP A 361 18.30 -14.16 -10.69
CA TRP A 361 18.27 -12.97 -11.55
C TRP A 361 18.25 -11.68 -10.72
N LEU A 362 17.43 -11.65 -9.67
CA LEU A 362 17.34 -10.53 -8.74
C LEU A 362 18.69 -10.26 -8.07
N ARG A 363 19.28 -11.29 -7.43
CA ARG A 363 20.56 -11.17 -6.71
C ARG A 363 21.77 -10.85 -7.60
N ALA A 364 21.64 -11.07 -8.90
CA ALA A 364 22.65 -10.62 -9.87
C ALA A 364 22.70 -9.09 -9.99
N ILE A 365 21.66 -8.37 -9.58
CA ILE A 365 21.55 -6.90 -9.63
C ILE A 365 21.62 -6.30 -8.21
N ASP A 366 20.83 -6.83 -7.27
CA ASP A 366 20.73 -6.32 -5.90
C ASP A 366 20.98 -7.41 -4.87
N THR A 367 22.10 -7.29 -4.15
CA THR A 367 22.45 -8.13 -2.99
C THR A 367 22.25 -7.42 -1.66
N SER A 368 21.81 -6.16 -1.67
CA SER A 368 21.68 -5.33 -0.48
C SER A 368 20.35 -5.50 0.24
N ARG A 369 19.35 -6.07 -0.44
CA ARG A 369 18.00 -6.29 0.08
C ARG A 369 17.63 -7.76 0.03
N PRO A 370 16.85 -8.24 1.03
CA PRO A 370 16.35 -9.62 1.02
C PRO A 370 15.29 -9.84 -0.06
N VAL A 371 15.20 -11.09 -0.50
CA VAL A 371 14.16 -11.61 -1.36
C VAL A 371 13.09 -12.28 -0.51
N THR A 372 11.83 -12.03 -0.79
CA THR A 372 10.67 -12.69 -0.16
C THR A 372 9.67 -13.18 -1.21
N THR A 373 8.69 -13.91 -0.77
CA THR A 373 7.49 -14.27 -1.53
C THR A 373 6.31 -14.47 -0.57
N ASN A 374 5.09 -14.24 -1.03
CA ASN A 374 3.89 -14.43 -0.23
C ASN A 374 3.40 -15.89 -0.35
N MET A 375 3.51 -16.65 0.75
CA MET A 375 3.20 -18.08 0.83
C MET A 375 1.84 -18.32 1.48
N VAL A 376 0.89 -18.89 0.76
CA VAL A 376 -0.42 -19.25 1.31
C VAL A 376 -0.45 -20.63 1.94
N LEU A 377 0.47 -21.52 1.56
CA LEU A 377 0.63 -22.88 2.10
C LEU A 377 2.02 -23.08 2.75
N PRO A 378 2.41 -22.22 3.73
CA PRO A 378 3.77 -22.16 4.22
C PRO A 378 4.26 -23.45 4.86
N SER A 379 3.38 -24.27 5.46
CA SER A 379 3.77 -25.58 6.05
C SER A 379 4.38 -26.54 5.03
N VAL A 380 3.95 -26.44 3.76
CA VAL A 380 4.53 -27.22 2.66
C VAL A 380 5.69 -26.46 2.02
N SER A 381 5.55 -25.16 1.84
CA SER A 381 6.57 -24.31 1.21
C SER A 381 7.90 -24.36 1.96
N LEU A 382 7.87 -24.51 3.29
CA LEU A 382 9.06 -24.59 4.15
C LEU A 382 9.91 -25.86 3.93
N HIS A 383 9.33 -26.95 3.37
CA HIS A 383 10.10 -28.18 3.11
C HIS A 383 10.17 -28.59 1.63
N SER A 384 9.48 -27.86 0.73
CA SER A 384 9.41 -28.20 -0.70
C SER A 384 10.59 -27.64 -1.52
N GLY A 385 11.49 -26.89 -0.89
CA GLY A 385 12.54 -26.10 -1.56
C GLY A 385 12.07 -24.69 -2.00
N TYR A 386 10.78 -24.38 -1.90
CA TYR A 386 10.27 -23.06 -2.28
C TYR A 386 10.76 -21.98 -1.33
N ALA A 387 10.63 -22.18 -0.03
CA ALA A 387 11.13 -21.23 0.96
C ALA A 387 12.66 -21.09 0.96
N ASP A 388 13.40 -22.10 0.47
CA ASP A 388 14.85 -22.05 0.39
C ASP A 388 15.36 -21.07 -0.68
N ALA A 389 14.52 -20.77 -1.67
CA ALA A 389 14.84 -19.81 -2.72
C ALA A 389 14.85 -18.35 -2.26
N VAL A 390 14.23 -18.04 -1.11
CA VAL A 390 14.06 -16.69 -0.58
C VAL A 390 14.70 -16.53 0.81
N ASP A 391 14.99 -15.29 1.21
CA ASP A 391 15.60 -14.96 2.50
C ASP A 391 14.54 -14.92 3.60
N ILE A 392 13.35 -14.37 3.28
CA ILE A 392 12.22 -14.20 4.18
C ILE A 392 11.02 -14.98 3.66
N ALA A 393 10.43 -15.83 4.49
CA ALA A 393 9.18 -16.50 4.19
C ALA A 393 8.00 -15.60 4.61
N GLY A 394 7.29 -15.04 3.63
CA GLY A 394 6.08 -14.25 3.84
C GLY A 394 4.86 -15.17 3.96
N PHE A 395 4.05 -15.01 5.00
CA PHE A 395 2.88 -15.84 5.24
C PHE A 395 1.58 -15.08 4.93
N SER A 396 0.72 -15.71 4.12
CA SER A 396 -0.58 -15.20 3.75
C SER A 396 -1.66 -15.83 4.62
N TYR A 397 -2.28 -15.05 5.54
CA TYR A 397 -3.35 -15.48 6.46
C TYR A 397 -3.00 -16.74 7.29
N ARG A 398 -1.74 -16.89 7.69
CA ARG A 398 -1.23 -18.09 8.36
C ARG A 398 -0.55 -17.79 9.70
N ARG A 399 -1.10 -16.85 10.46
CA ARG A 399 -0.69 -16.54 11.82
C ARG A 399 -0.45 -17.81 12.68
N PRO A 400 -1.33 -18.84 12.67
CA PRO A 400 -1.14 -20.04 13.48
C PRO A 400 0.13 -20.83 13.15
N ILE A 401 0.80 -20.55 12.03
CA ILE A 401 2.01 -21.26 11.60
C ILE A 401 3.30 -20.57 12.06
N TYR A 402 3.26 -19.40 12.70
CA TYR A 402 4.48 -18.72 13.17
C TYR A 402 5.29 -19.60 14.13
N ASP A 403 4.65 -20.15 15.16
CA ASP A 403 5.33 -21.02 16.13
C ASP A 403 5.75 -22.36 15.52
N TYR A 404 4.95 -22.92 14.63
CA TYR A 404 5.33 -24.11 13.86
C TYR A 404 6.60 -23.85 13.04
N ALA A 405 6.68 -22.74 12.33
CA ALA A 405 7.87 -22.37 11.57
C ALA A 405 9.08 -22.20 12.49
N ARG A 406 8.92 -21.53 13.63
CA ARG A 406 10.00 -21.33 14.61
C ARG A 406 10.52 -22.63 15.19
N ARG A 407 9.64 -23.61 15.47
CA ARG A 407 10.04 -24.92 16.01
C ARG A 407 10.78 -25.80 15.00
N HIS A 408 10.32 -25.81 13.75
CA HIS A 408 10.80 -26.75 12.74
C HIS A 408 11.84 -26.16 11.77
N TYR A 409 11.85 -24.81 11.62
CA TYR A 409 12.72 -24.08 10.68
C TYR A 409 13.30 -22.82 11.36
N PRO A 410 14.06 -22.96 12.46
CA PRO A 410 14.46 -21.85 13.35
C PRO A 410 15.32 -20.77 12.69
N ASP A 411 16.02 -21.12 11.61
CA ASP A 411 16.91 -20.21 10.89
C ASP A 411 16.18 -19.44 9.76
N LYS A 412 14.92 -19.78 9.47
CA LYS A 412 14.11 -19.07 8.48
C LYS A 412 13.45 -17.84 9.12
N MET A 413 13.73 -16.66 8.58
CA MET A 413 13.00 -15.46 8.96
C MET A 413 11.58 -15.50 8.40
N VAL A 414 10.61 -15.10 9.23
CA VAL A 414 9.19 -15.12 8.89
C VAL A 414 8.52 -13.77 9.15
N MET A 415 7.50 -13.45 8.36
CA MET A 415 6.62 -12.31 8.56
C MET A 415 5.23 -12.57 7.96
N GLY A 416 4.23 -11.83 8.39
CA GLY A 416 2.92 -11.82 7.74
C GLY A 416 2.91 -10.89 6.54
N THR A 417 2.67 -11.39 5.34
CA THR A 417 2.61 -10.59 4.12
C THR A 417 1.19 -10.33 3.63
N GLU A 418 0.23 -11.13 4.11
CA GLU A 418 -1.20 -10.82 4.07
C GLU A 418 -1.87 -11.30 5.36
N ASN A 419 -2.53 -10.38 6.07
CA ASN A 419 -3.15 -10.64 7.36
C ASN A 419 -4.51 -9.94 7.42
N PHE A 420 -5.41 -10.41 8.27
CA PHE A 420 -6.69 -9.74 8.48
C PHE A 420 -6.53 -8.43 9.26
N VAL A 421 -7.43 -7.47 9.02
CA VAL A 421 -7.48 -6.20 9.77
C VAL A 421 -8.14 -6.46 11.12
N GLN A 422 -7.36 -6.95 12.10
CA GLN A 422 -7.87 -7.29 13.44
C GLN A 422 -6.74 -7.41 14.49
N TRP A 423 -7.10 -7.27 15.77
CA TRP A 423 -6.18 -7.31 16.91
C TRP A 423 -5.35 -8.60 16.97
N ALA A 424 -5.99 -9.78 16.83
CA ALA A 424 -5.30 -11.07 16.95
C ALA A 424 -4.11 -11.24 16.00
N GLU A 425 -4.11 -10.57 14.85
CA GLU A 425 -2.99 -10.60 13.91
C GLU A 425 -1.79 -9.80 14.44
N TRP A 426 -2.05 -8.67 15.10
CA TRP A 426 -1.01 -7.84 15.69
C TRP A 426 -0.52 -8.36 17.04
N GLU A 427 -1.40 -8.87 17.89
CA GLU A 427 -1.07 -9.57 19.13
C GLU A 427 -0.04 -10.68 18.88
N ALA A 428 -0.26 -11.48 17.82
CA ALA A 428 0.68 -12.53 17.43
C ALA A 428 2.09 -12.02 17.07
N VAL A 429 2.21 -10.76 16.63
CA VAL A 429 3.52 -10.11 16.36
C VAL A 429 4.17 -9.64 17.66
N LEU A 430 3.37 -9.08 18.58
CA LEU A 430 3.87 -8.57 19.86
C LEU A 430 4.45 -9.69 20.72
N ASP A 431 3.79 -10.84 20.75
CA ASP A 431 4.22 -12.01 21.51
C ASP A 431 5.46 -12.73 20.94
N ARG A 432 5.84 -12.40 19.69
CA ARG A 432 6.87 -13.14 18.93
C ARG A 432 7.94 -12.19 18.39
N PRO A 433 9.04 -11.96 19.13
CA PRO A 433 10.13 -11.09 18.67
C PRO A 433 10.66 -11.47 17.27
N PHE A 434 10.63 -12.75 16.91
CA PHE A 434 11.11 -13.28 15.65
C PHE A 434 10.21 -12.97 14.44
N VAL A 435 8.94 -12.58 14.66
CA VAL A 435 8.06 -12.13 13.58
C VAL A 435 8.34 -10.65 13.30
N ALA A 436 8.82 -10.33 12.10
CA ALA A 436 9.23 -8.97 11.75
C ALA A 436 8.07 -7.97 11.73
N GLY A 437 6.85 -8.43 11.53
CA GLY A 437 5.63 -7.64 11.45
C GLY A 437 4.62 -8.26 10.50
N ILE A 438 3.62 -7.46 10.12
CA ILE A 438 2.53 -7.88 9.23
C ILE A 438 2.21 -6.81 8.18
N PHE A 439 1.60 -7.25 7.08
CA PHE A 439 0.87 -6.40 6.14
C PHE A 439 -0.60 -6.80 6.15
N VAL A 440 -1.49 -5.90 6.58
CA VAL A 440 -2.92 -6.19 6.57
C VAL A 440 -3.52 -6.06 5.17
N TRP A 441 -4.49 -6.87 4.87
CA TRP A 441 -5.28 -6.85 3.64
C TRP A 441 -6.63 -6.18 3.89
N THR A 442 -6.83 -4.88 3.54
CA THR A 442 -5.92 -3.96 2.85
C THR A 442 -5.89 -2.58 3.54
N GLY A 443 -5.00 -1.70 3.10
CA GLY A 443 -5.02 -0.30 3.55
C GLY A 443 -6.24 0.47 3.03
N ILE A 444 -6.67 0.19 1.80
CA ILE A 444 -7.74 0.91 1.11
C ILE A 444 -8.60 -0.11 0.36
N ASP A 445 -9.93 0.09 0.35
CA ASP A 445 -10.83 -0.68 -0.50
C ASP A 445 -10.41 -0.54 -1.97
N TYR A 446 -10.43 -1.64 -2.72
CA TYR A 446 -9.94 -1.68 -4.08
C TYR A 446 -10.96 -2.30 -5.06
N LEU A 447 -10.83 -1.95 -6.33
CA LEU A 447 -11.71 -2.42 -7.39
C LEU A 447 -11.35 -3.87 -7.80
N GLY A 448 -12.37 -4.70 -7.96
CA GLY A 448 -12.23 -6.11 -8.34
C GLY A 448 -12.42 -7.09 -7.19
N GLU A 449 -12.17 -8.37 -7.45
CA GLU A 449 -12.36 -9.52 -6.53
C GLU A 449 -13.78 -9.64 -5.95
N VAL A 450 -14.77 -9.31 -6.76
CA VAL A 450 -16.19 -9.32 -6.37
C VAL A 450 -16.88 -10.66 -6.57
N GLU A 451 -16.28 -11.58 -7.30
CA GLU A 451 -16.80 -12.95 -7.54
C GLU A 451 -18.28 -12.98 -8.00
N GLY A 452 -18.65 -12.06 -8.89
CA GLY A 452 -20.02 -11.96 -9.43
C GLY A 452 -21.07 -11.37 -8.47
N ARG A 453 -20.65 -10.76 -7.36
CA ARG A 453 -21.55 -10.11 -6.37
C ARG A 453 -22.00 -8.71 -6.81
N TRP A 454 -22.52 -8.60 -8.03
CA TRP A 454 -23.11 -7.34 -8.48
C TRP A 454 -24.23 -6.86 -7.54
N PRO A 455 -24.32 -5.56 -7.17
CA PRO A 455 -23.62 -4.40 -7.75
C PRO A 455 -22.28 -4.04 -7.10
N SER A 456 -21.70 -4.88 -6.26
CA SER A 456 -20.39 -4.62 -5.66
C SER A 456 -19.31 -4.47 -6.75
N LYS A 457 -18.55 -3.37 -6.70
CA LYS A 457 -17.45 -3.06 -7.64
C LYS A 457 -16.07 -3.48 -7.11
N GLY A 458 -15.97 -3.78 -5.82
CA GLY A 458 -14.69 -4.08 -5.22
C GLY A 458 -14.80 -4.72 -3.84
N ALA A 459 -13.64 -5.10 -3.31
CA ALA A 459 -13.50 -5.74 -2.01
C ALA A 459 -13.46 -4.68 -0.89
N PRO A 460 -14.36 -4.75 0.12
CA PRO A 460 -14.43 -3.78 1.21
C PRO A 460 -13.51 -4.15 2.39
N SER A 461 -12.30 -4.62 2.10
CA SER A 461 -11.34 -5.12 3.10
C SER A 461 -10.44 -4.03 3.69
N GLY A 462 -10.51 -2.80 3.17
CA GLY A 462 -9.64 -1.70 3.52
C GLY A 462 -9.90 -1.07 4.88
N MET A 463 -8.88 -0.38 5.39
CA MET A 463 -9.01 0.57 6.49
C MET A 463 -9.69 1.87 6.01
N LEU A 464 -9.48 2.25 4.75
CA LEU A 464 -10.17 3.34 4.07
C LEU A 464 -11.13 2.78 3.02
N ASP A 465 -12.23 3.49 2.77
CA ASP A 465 -13.18 3.14 1.70
C ASP A 465 -12.68 3.60 0.30
N PHE A 466 -13.47 3.37 -0.76
CA PHE A 466 -13.12 3.73 -2.15
C PHE A 466 -12.86 5.22 -2.35
N ALA A 467 -13.54 6.10 -1.60
CA ALA A 467 -13.32 7.54 -1.61
C ALA A 467 -12.13 7.98 -0.71
N GLY A 468 -11.55 7.05 0.05
CA GLY A 468 -10.47 7.32 1.00
C GLY A 468 -10.97 7.86 2.35
N PHE A 469 -12.23 7.65 2.70
CA PHE A 469 -12.74 7.96 4.04
C PHE A 469 -12.37 6.85 5.03
N LYS A 470 -12.10 7.26 6.27
CA LYS A 470 -11.76 6.37 7.39
C LYS A 470 -12.96 5.48 7.72
N LYS A 471 -12.70 4.17 7.85
CA LYS A 471 -13.68 3.15 8.27
C LYS A 471 -13.48 2.80 9.75
N PRO A 472 -14.43 2.12 10.41
CA PRO A 472 -14.23 1.63 11.78
C PRO A 472 -12.95 0.81 11.96
N SER A 473 -12.60 -0.03 10.99
CA SER A 473 -11.35 -0.79 10.93
C SER A 473 -10.08 0.08 10.96
N TYR A 474 -10.13 1.29 10.38
CA TYR A 474 -9.03 2.26 10.48
C TYR A 474 -8.81 2.67 11.92
N HIS A 475 -9.88 3.01 12.64
CA HIS A 475 -9.80 3.47 14.04
C HIS A 475 -9.35 2.35 14.98
N MET A 476 -9.74 1.10 14.69
CA MET A 476 -9.21 -0.06 15.40
C MET A 476 -7.71 -0.20 15.17
N MET A 477 -7.22 -0.12 13.93
CA MET A 477 -5.78 -0.22 13.66
C MET A 477 -5.01 0.98 14.23
N LYS A 478 -5.56 2.19 14.17
CA LYS A 478 -4.97 3.38 14.82
C LYS A 478 -4.81 3.17 16.32
N SER A 479 -5.79 2.56 16.99
CA SER A 479 -5.73 2.30 18.43
C SER A 479 -4.61 1.31 18.83
N ILE A 480 -4.13 0.47 17.91
CA ILE A 480 -3.08 -0.53 18.21
C ILE A 480 -1.72 -0.20 17.57
N TRP A 481 -1.67 0.72 16.61
CA TRP A 481 -0.45 1.07 15.87
C TRP A 481 0.09 2.47 16.16
N SER A 482 -0.77 3.41 16.56
CA SER A 482 -0.38 4.79 16.91
C SER A 482 -0.07 4.92 18.40
N GLU A 483 0.90 5.76 18.72
CA GLU A 483 1.21 6.14 20.11
C GLU A 483 0.40 7.36 20.59
N GLU A 484 -0.24 8.08 19.65
CA GLU A 484 -1.10 9.21 19.99
C GLU A 484 -2.36 8.75 20.70
N PRO A 485 -2.81 9.46 21.75
CA PRO A 485 -4.04 9.13 22.46
C PRO A 485 -5.23 9.06 21.49
N HIS A 486 -5.94 7.94 21.49
CA HIS A 486 -7.03 7.66 20.56
C HIS A 486 -8.23 7.04 21.26
N VAL A 487 -9.41 7.62 21.02
CA VAL A 487 -10.72 7.09 21.43
C VAL A 487 -11.68 7.30 20.26
N TYR A 488 -12.27 6.24 19.77
CA TYR A 488 -13.26 6.27 18.69
C TYR A 488 -14.41 5.35 19.02
N MET A 489 -15.63 5.74 18.67
CA MET A 489 -16.85 5.05 19.08
C MET A 489 -17.70 4.67 17.87
N THR A 490 -18.25 3.47 17.90
CA THR A 490 -19.27 2.98 16.98
C THR A 490 -20.45 2.42 17.76
N THR A 491 -21.58 2.23 17.09
CA THR A 491 -22.81 1.73 17.66
C THR A 491 -23.45 0.68 16.77
N ALA A 492 -24.18 -0.25 17.35
CA ALA A 492 -24.99 -1.22 16.60
C ALA A 492 -26.27 -1.53 17.38
N ASP A 493 -27.35 -1.84 16.68
CA ASP A 493 -28.51 -2.47 17.30
C ASP A 493 -28.09 -3.81 17.91
N LEU A 494 -28.42 -4.06 19.16
CA LEU A 494 -28.04 -5.31 19.84
C LEU A 494 -28.57 -6.54 19.11
N ASP A 495 -29.81 -6.48 18.64
CA ASP A 495 -30.50 -7.61 17.99
C ASP A 495 -29.88 -7.96 16.62
N ASP A 496 -29.29 -6.97 15.93
CA ASP A 496 -28.64 -7.13 14.62
C ASP A 496 -27.11 -7.28 14.76
N SER A 497 -26.57 -7.21 15.99
CA SER A 497 -25.12 -7.22 16.24
C SER A 497 -24.56 -8.65 16.35
N ILE A 498 -23.23 -8.75 16.43
CA ILE A 498 -22.51 -10.00 16.74
C ILE A 498 -22.43 -10.28 18.25
N TYR A 499 -23.18 -9.55 19.05
CA TYR A 499 -23.12 -9.58 20.51
C TYR A 499 -24.45 -9.92 21.16
N ARG A 500 -24.38 -10.40 22.40
CA ARG A 500 -25.48 -10.53 23.32
C ARG A 500 -25.10 -10.00 24.69
N VAL A 501 -26.08 -9.78 25.55
CA VAL A 501 -25.86 -9.41 26.96
C VAL A 501 -25.98 -10.65 27.83
N GLU A 502 -24.97 -10.94 28.63
CA GLU A 502 -24.92 -12.02 29.60
C GLU A 502 -24.32 -11.48 30.92
N ASP A 503 -25.03 -11.64 32.03
CA ASP A 503 -24.61 -11.11 33.34
C ASP A 503 -24.23 -9.63 33.34
N ASN A 504 -25.00 -8.78 32.65
CA ASN A 504 -24.76 -7.34 32.43
C ASN A 504 -23.45 -7.02 31.67
N GLN A 505 -22.89 -7.99 30.97
CA GLN A 505 -21.72 -7.78 30.08
C GLN A 505 -22.07 -8.05 28.63
N VAL A 506 -21.48 -7.28 27.74
CA VAL A 506 -21.59 -7.51 26.30
C VAL A 506 -20.57 -8.57 25.89
N VAL A 507 -21.04 -9.70 25.43
CA VAL A 507 -20.21 -10.85 24.98
C VAL A 507 -20.54 -11.20 23.53
N GLU A 508 -19.62 -11.85 22.85
CA GLU A 508 -19.87 -12.32 21.48
C GLU A 508 -20.95 -13.41 21.44
N GLU A 509 -21.81 -13.40 20.42
CA GLU A 509 -22.76 -14.48 20.14
C GLU A 509 -22.05 -15.85 19.98
N THR A 510 -20.92 -15.84 19.29
CA THR A 510 -20.04 -17.00 19.14
C THR A 510 -18.70 -16.70 19.78
N GLU A 511 -18.36 -17.41 20.86
CA GLU A 511 -17.13 -17.21 21.60
C GLU A 511 -15.89 -17.30 20.70
N GLY A 512 -15.04 -16.28 20.76
CA GLY A 512 -13.80 -16.17 20.01
C GLY A 512 -13.97 -15.85 18.53
N GLN A 513 -15.18 -15.43 18.11
CA GLN A 513 -15.44 -15.03 16.71
C GLN A 513 -14.52 -13.88 16.26
N TRP A 514 -14.12 -12.98 17.14
CA TRP A 514 -13.20 -11.88 16.85
C TRP A 514 -11.84 -12.34 16.30
N LYS A 515 -11.39 -13.56 16.62
CA LYS A 515 -10.13 -14.12 16.11
C LYS A 515 -10.20 -14.51 14.62
N TRP A 516 -11.39 -14.51 14.04
CA TRP A 516 -11.67 -15.05 12.70
C TRP A 516 -12.49 -14.10 11.84
N ARG A 517 -12.51 -12.82 12.17
CA ARG A 517 -13.07 -11.79 11.29
C ARG A 517 -12.25 -11.76 10.02
N ASN A 518 -12.84 -12.20 8.92
CA ASN A 518 -12.19 -12.30 7.62
C ASN A 518 -12.01 -10.90 6.98
N TRP A 519 -12.14 -10.79 5.65
CA TRP A 519 -11.84 -9.59 4.87
C TRP A 519 -12.80 -8.41 5.05
N GLY A 520 -13.69 -8.41 5.98
CA GLY A 520 -14.62 -7.31 6.26
C GLY A 520 -14.70 -7.01 7.75
N TRP A 521 -14.91 -5.73 8.08
CA TRP A 521 -15.30 -5.36 9.43
C TRP A 521 -16.78 -5.70 9.61
N HIS A 522 -17.23 -6.05 10.81
CA HIS A 522 -18.63 -6.28 11.08
C HIS A 522 -19.44 -4.98 10.97
N ASP A 523 -20.74 -5.09 10.74
CA ASP A 523 -21.62 -3.93 10.53
C ASP A 523 -21.78 -3.15 11.83
N VAL A 524 -21.38 -1.88 11.78
CA VAL A 524 -21.52 -0.90 12.85
C VAL A 524 -21.85 0.47 12.28
N ASN A 525 -22.50 1.31 13.06
CA ASN A 525 -22.88 2.67 12.72
C ASN A 525 -21.96 3.71 13.38
N THR A 526 -21.93 4.91 12.80
CA THR A 526 -21.21 6.07 13.31
C THR A 526 -22.19 7.21 13.66
N HIS A 527 -23.35 6.86 14.18
CA HIS A 527 -24.41 7.80 14.57
C HIS A 527 -25.04 7.40 15.90
N TRP A 528 -25.80 8.33 16.49
CA TRP A 528 -26.63 8.11 17.67
C TRP A 528 -28.06 8.48 17.34
N ASN A 529 -28.71 7.70 16.43
CA ASN A 529 -30.10 7.86 15.99
C ASN A 529 -30.76 6.48 15.90
N TYR A 530 -31.60 6.15 16.89
CA TYR A 530 -32.30 4.89 17.00
C TYR A 530 -33.73 5.12 17.50
N SER A 531 -34.50 4.08 17.75
CA SER A 531 -35.82 4.19 18.38
C SER A 531 -35.68 4.33 19.91
N PRO A 532 -36.44 5.21 20.57
CA PRO A 532 -36.38 5.35 22.02
C PRO A 532 -36.56 4.01 22.75
N GLY A 533 -35.62 3.72 23.67
CA GLY A 533 -35.58 2.50 24.45
C GLY A 533 -34.97 1.26 23.73
N GLN A 534 -34.54 1.39 22.51
CA GLN A 534 -33.82 0.33 21.77
C GLN A 534 -32.46 0.04 22.42
N ASP A 535 -32.12 -1.22 22.60
CA ASP A 535 -30.85 -1.63 23.17
C ASP A 535 -29.74 -1.54 22.13
N ILE A 536 -28.74 -0.74 22.42
CA ILE A 536 -27.63 -0.44 21.52
C ILE A 536 -26.32 -0.93 22.13
N VAL A 537 -25.55 -1.67 21.35
CA VAL A 537 -24.15 -1.95 21.65
C VAL A 537 -23.29 -0.77 21.22
N VAL A 538 -22.50 -0.28 22.16
CA VAL A 538 -21.49 0.76 21.93
C VAL A 538 -20.12 0.11 21.97
N GLU A 539 -19.37 0.19 20.88
CA GLU A 539 -17.97 -0.24 20.81
C GLU A 539 -17.06 0.98 20.88
N VAL A 540 -15.96 0.87 21.64
CA VAL A 540 -14.92 1.90 21.67
C VAL A 540 -13.58 1.28 21.33
N TYR A 541 -12.93 1.83 20.28
CA TYR A 541 -11.59 1.48 19.84
C TYR A 541 -10.60 2.50 20.44
N THR A 542 -9.68 2.03 21.27
CA THR A 542 -8.81 2.91 22.05
C THR A 542 -7.46 2.28 22.36
N ASN A 543 -6.43 3.14 22.54
CA ASN A 543 -5.15 2.80 23.15
C ASN A 543 -5.07 3.27 24.62
N GLN A 544 -6.19 3.79 25.18
CA GLN A 544 -6.24 4.22 26.56
C GLN A 544 -6.57 3.05 27.49
N ALA A 545 -5.90 2.97 28.63
CA ALA A 545 -6.08 1.87 29.58
C ALA A 545 -7.52 1.78 30.11
N GLU A 546 -8.17 2.92 30.31
CA GLU A 546 -9.51 3.03 30.88
C GLU A 546 -10.30 4.14 30.17
N VAL A 547 -11.56 3.86 29.86
CA VAL A 547 -12.51 4.81 29.24
C VAL A 547 -13.82 4.77 29.98
N GLU A 548 -14.43 5.93 30.20
CA GLU A 548 -15.77 6.10 30.75
C GLU A 548 -16.75 6.52 29.66
N LEU A 549 -17.91 5.86 29.61
CA LEU A 549 -18.99 6.19 28.70
C LEU A 549 -20.05 7.03 29.42
N PHE A 550 -20.58 8.06 28.77
CA PHE A 550 -21.62 8.93 29.26
C PHE A 550 -22.78 9.00 28.25
N LEU A 551 -23.99 8.91 28.74
CA LEU A 551 -25.22 9.22 27.99
C LEU A 551 -25.88 10.45 28.65
N ASN A 552 -26.02 11.55 27.90
CA ASN A 552 -26.58 12.81 28.38
C ASN A 552 -25.93 13.30 29.69
N GLY A 553 -24.60 13.12 29.82
CA GLY A 553 -23.85 13.48 31.01
C GLY A 553 -23.94 12.49 32.18
N LYS A 554 -24.73 11.41 32.05
CA LYS A 554 -24.84 10.36 33.07
C LYS A 554 -23.88 9.23 32.74
N SER A 555 -23.02 8.86 33.67
CA SER A 555 -22.06 7.76 33.53
C SER A 555 -22.77 6.42 33.26
N GLN A 556 -22.27 5.67 32.28
CA GLN A 556 -22.62 4.29 31.99
C GLN A 556 -21.56 3.31 32.50
N GLY A 557 -20.58 3.80 33.25
CA GLY A 557 -19.50 3.05 33.85
C GLY A 557 -18.18 3.13 33.08
N VAL A 558 -17.12 2.69 33.75
CA VAL A 558 -15.74 2.64 33.25
C VAL A 558 -15.44 1.22 32.77
N GLN A 559 -14.85 1.12 31.59
CA GLN A 559 -14.29 -0.13 31.06
C GLN A 559 -12.76 -0.06 31.00
N ARG A 560 -12.12 -1.21 31.22
CA ARG A 560 -10.66 -1.37 31.18
C ARG A 560 -10.25 -2.21 29.99
N LEU A 561 -9.30 -1.70 29.22
CA LEU A 561 -8.85 -2.40 28.00
C LEU A 561 -8.29 -3.79 28.29
N VAL A 562 -7.58 -3.96 29.39
CA VAL A 562 -6.98 -5.24 29.81
C VAL A 562 -8.00 -6.36 30.09
N ASN A 563 -9.27 -6.01 30.27
CA ASN A 563 -10.36 -6.96 30.51
C ASN A 563 -11.06 -7.43 29.20
N ASN A 564 -10.60 -6.96 28.04
CA ASN A 564 -11.21 -7.25 26.75
C ASN A 564 -10.19 -7.89 25.81
N ASP A 565 -10.28 -9.19 25.63
CA ASP A 565 -9.33 -10.00 24.83
C ASP A 565 -9.30 -9.58 23.35
N ASP A 566 -10.40 -9.02 22.82
CA ASP A 566 -10.49 -8.52 21.45
C ASP A 566 -10.03 -7.06 21.29
N HIS A 567 -9.53 -6.45 22.37
CA HIS A 567 -9.08 -5.06 22.41
C HIS A 567 -10.16 -4.02 22.08
N ILE A 568 -11.44 -4.34 22.35
CA ILE A 568 -12.59 -3.47 22.13
C ILE A 568 -13.38 -3.32 23.43
N LEU A 569 -13.59 -2.07 23.88
CA LEU A 569 -14.46 -1.81 25.03
C LEU A 569 -15.91 -1.80 24.59
N LYS A 570 -16.83 -2.37 25.40
CA LYS A 570 -18.22 -2.57 25.00
C LYS A 570 -19.21 -2.24 26.11
N TRP A 571 -20.29 -1.52 25.78
CA TRP A 571 -21.42 -1.26 26.65
C TRP A 571 -22.72 -1.61 25.93
N ALA A 572 -23.73 -2.07 26.68
CA ALA A 572 -25.11 -2.12 26.23
C ALA A 572 -25.86 -0.96 26.86
N VAL A 573 -26.48 -0.11 26.05
CA VAL A 573 -27.13 1.13 26.49
C VAL A 573 -28.50 1.26 25.81
N ALA A 574 -29.54 1.49 26.59
CA ALA A 574 -30.84 1.84 26.02
C ALA A 574 -30.75 3.24 25.38
N TYR A 575 -31.20 3.35 24.12
CA TYR A 575 -31.14 4.61 23.41
C TYR A 575 -32.06 5.69 24.03
N GLU A 576 -31.44 6.84 24.30
CA GLU A 576 -32.12 8.11 24.60
C GLU A 576 -31.55 9.18 23.66
N PRO A 577 -32.37 10.05 23.04
CA PRO A 577 -31.89 11.14 22.21
C PRO A 577 -30.95 12.07 23.01
N GLY A 578 -29.88 12.54 22.37
CA GLY A 578 -28.93 13.46 22.98
C GLY A 578 -27.49 13.19 22.62
N GLU A 579 -26.60 13.20 23.60
CA GLU A 579 -25.17 12.99 23.41
C GLU A 579 -24.68 11.69 24.07
N LEU A 580 -24.04 10.84 23.29
CA LEU A 580 -23.24 9.72 23.77
C LEU A 580 -21.77 10.12 23.69
N LYS A 581 -21.03 10.06 24.81
CA LYS A 581 -19.63 10.52 24.90
C LYS A 581 -18.77 9.47 25.57
N ALA A 582 -17.62 9.15 24.95
CA ALA A 582 -16.58 8.29 25.53
C ALA A 582 -15.32 9.12 25.79
N THR A 583 -14.75 9.02 27.00
CA THR A 583 -13.60 9.83 27.41
C THR A 583 -12.60 8.98 28.17
N SER A 584 -11.30 9.15 27.88
CA SER A 584 -10.23 8.58 28.69
C SER A 584 -10.31 9.10 30.13
N VAL A 585 -10.16 8.22 31.10
CA VAL A 585 -10.04 8.60 32.53
C VAL A 585 -8.60 8.61 33.02
N VAL A 586 -7.63 8.39 32.08
CA VAL A 586 -6.20 8.44 32.42
C VAL A 586 -5.78 9.87 32.69
N THR A 587 -5.20 10.10 33.87
CA THR A 587 -4.78 11.43 34.30
C THR A 587 -3.79 12.08 33.33
N GLY A 588 -4.09 13.31 32.90
CA GLY A 588 -3.23 14.08 31.98
C GLY A 588 -3.41 13.75 30.49
N VAL A 589 -4.37 12.87 30.15
CA VAL A 589 -4.70 12.55 28.76
C VAL A 589 -6.06 13.16 28.41
N ASP A 590 -6.07 14.05 27.42
CA ASP A 590 -7.30 14.62 26.86
C ASP A 590 -7.63 13.85 25.55
N ALA A 591 -8.32 12.72 25.68
CA ALA A 591 -8.77 11.92 24.56
C ALA A 591 -10.23 11.51 24.76
N GLY A 592 -11.06 11.78 23.77
CA GLY A 592 -12.47 11.44 23.79
C GLY A 592 -13.14 11.60 22.43
N THR A 593 -14.34 11.10 22.35
CA THR A 593 -15.20 11.21 21.17
C THR A 593 -16.67 11.33 21.58
N SER A 594 -17.51 11.93 20.75
CA SER A 594 -18.95 11.96 20.98
C SER A 594 -19.75 11.71 19.71
N LEU A 595 -20.89 11.08 19.87
CA LEU A 595 -21.94 10.97 18.87
C LEU A 595 -23.19 11.71 19.42
N ARG A 596 -23.87 12.43 18.53
CA ARG A 596 -25.10 13.15 18.88
C ARG A 596 -26.25 12.72 18.00
N SER A 597 -27.44 12.67 18.58
CA SER A 597 -28.66 12.49 17.80
C SER A 597 -28.85 13.67 16.87
N SER A 598 -28.84 13.42 15.57
CA SER A 598 -29.10 14.44 14.57
C SER A 598 -30.61 14.64 14.39
N LEU A 599 -30.96 15.86 14.01
CA LEU A 599 -32.32 16.25 13.57
C LEU A 599 -32.42 16.07 12.03
N GLU A 600 -33.52 16.63 11.47
CA GLU A 600 -33.71 16.65 10.01
C GLU A 600 -32.57 17.43 9.32
N PRO A 601 -32.15 16.99 8.13
CA PRO A 601 -31.14 17.69 7.32
C PRO A 601 -31.52 19.15 7.09
N ALA A 602 -30.56 20.07 7.29
CA ALA A 602 -30.76 21.51 7.13
C ALA A 602 -29.78 22.17 6.18
N ALA A 603 -28.53 21.72 6.16
CA ALA A 603 -27.47 22.34 5.36
C ALA A 603 -26.47 21.30 4.86
N VAL A 604 -25.65 21.71 3.87
CA VAL A 604 -24.41 21.04 3.47
C VAL A 604 -23.24 21.86 3.93
N VAL A 605 -22.18 21.21 4.47
CA VAL A 605 -20.90 21.86 4.77
C VAL A 605 -19.81 21.27 3.92
N LEU A 606 -18.84 22.12 3.50
CA LEU A 606 -17.67 21.71 2.73
C LEU A 606 -16.42 21.78 3.56
N SER A 607 -15.57 20.77 3.40
CA SER A 607 -14.19 20.77 3.90
C SER A 607 -13.23 20.35 2.80
N VAL A 608 -11.96 20.73 2.91
CA VAL A 608 -10.93 20.39 1.93
C VAL A 608 -9.64 19.99 2.64
N ASP A 609 -8.89 19.07 2.07
CA ASP A 609 -7.59 18.63 2.59
C ASP A 609 -6.54 19.76 2.51
N ARG A 610 -6.57 20.59 1.46
CA ARG A 610 -5.69 21.75 1.32
C ARG A 610 -6.33 22.87 0.47
N LYS A 611 -6.06 24.11 0.85
CA LYS A 611 -6.63 25.30 0.20
C LYS A 611 -5.71 25.95 -0.84
N ARG A 612 -4.40 25.63 -0.81
CA ARG A 612 -3.41 26.15 -1.77
C ARG A 612 -3.02 25.05 -2.73
N LEU A 613 -3.01 25.37 -3.99
CA LEU A 613 -2.72 24.43 -5.09
C LEU A 613 -1.74 25.08 -6.07
N ASP A 614 -0.89 24.28 -6.70
CA ASP A 614 0.01 24.71 -7.76
C ASP A 614 -0.69 24.73 -9.12
N ALA A 615 -0.41 25.75 -9.94
CA ALA A 615 -0.96 25.91 -11.29
C ALA A 615 -0.19 25.04 -12.31
N ASP A 616 0.03 23.77 -12.01
CA ASP A 616 0.84 22.83 -12.80
C ASP A 616 0.02 21.89 -13.69
N SER A 617 -1.30 21.99 -13.65
CA SER A 617 -2.25 21.09 -14.32
C SER A 617 -2.24 19.64 -13.79
N TYR A 618 -1.59 19.35 -12.66
CA TYR A 618 -1.51 18.04 -12.03
C TYR A 618 -1.96 18.05 -10.58
N ASP A 619 -1.87 19.19 -9.90
CA ASP A 619 -2.19 19.30 -8.49
C ASP A 619 -3.68 19.12 -8.23
N VAL A 620 -4.02 18.43 -7.12
CA VAL A 620 -5.40 18.05 -6.80
C VAL A 620 -5.81 18.48 -5.39
N ALA A 621 -7.09 18.76 -5.20
CA ALA A 621 -7.73 18.89 -3.89
C ALA A 621 -8.91 17.94 -3.76
N HIS A 622 -9.13 17.48 -2.52
CA HIS A 622 -10.21 16.58 -2.14
C HIS A 622 -11.22 17.33 -1.28
N ILE A 623 -12.40 17.55 -1.82
CA ILE A 623 -13.48 18.28 -1.17
C ILE A 623 -14.48 17.27 -0.63
N THR A 624 -14.69 17.28 0.68
CA THR A 624 -15.73 16.51 1.33
C THR A 624 -16.94 17.38 1.58
N ALA A 625 -18.10 16.95 1.08
CA ALA A 625 -19.40 17.52 1.40
C ALA A 625 -20.11 16.66 2.44
N GLN A 626 -20.57 17.25 3.53
CA GLN A 626 -21.30 16.59 4.62
C GLN A 626 -22.65 17.25 4.85
N VAL A 627 -23.71 16.44 4.84
CA VAL A 627 -25.05 16.89 5.23
C VAL A 627 -25.12 17.01 6.74
N VAL A 628 -25.64 18.15 7.22
CA VAL A 628 -25.77 18.45 8.64
C VAL A 628 -27.18 18.94 8.97
N ASP A 629 -27.57 18.79 10.24
CA ASP A 629 -28.79 19.40 10.76
C ASP A 629 -28.60 20.89 11.12
N LYS A 630 -29.62 21.53 11.61
CA LYS A 630 -29.60 22.95 12.03
C LYS A 630 -28.62 23.26 13.17
N ASN A 631 -28.13 22.25 13.89
CA ASN A 631 -27.16 22.39 14.98
C ASN A 631 -25.73 22.02 14.50
N GLY A 632 -25.56 21.73 13.21
CA GLY A 632 -24.26 21.30 12.64
C GLY A 632 -23.90 19.83 12.92
N VAL A 633 -24.83 19.02 13.43
CA VAL A 633 -24.61 17.59 13.64
C VAL A 633 -24.75 16.84 12.31
N ALA A 634 -23.79 15.97 12.01
CA ALA A 634 -23.81 15.18 10.78
C ALA A 634 -25.05 14.28 10.72
N VAL A 635 -25.79 14.35 9.61
CA VAL A 635 -26.95 13.50 9.33
C VAL A 635 -26.47 12.36 8.45
N THR A 636 -26.28 11.19 9.04
CA THR A 636 -25.74 10.00 8.33
C THR A 636 -26.81 9.00 7.93
N THR A 637 -28.04 9.15 8.45
CA THR A 637 -29.16 8.22 8.26
C THR A 637 -30.05 8.57 7.07
N GLN A 638 -29.83 9.74 6.45
CA GLN A 638 -30.62 10.21 5.30
C GLN A 638 -29.70 10.61 4.16
N GLU A 639 -29.91 10.00 3.00
CA GLU A 639 -29.14 10.33 1.78
C GLU A 639 -29.73 11.58 1.10
N ARG A 640 -28.88 12.40 0.52
CA ARG A 640 -29.25 13.60 -0.24
C ARG A 640 -28.47 13.66 -1.55
N LYS A 641 -29.14 14.08 -2.62
CA LYS A 641 -28.48 14.36 -3.90
C LYS A 641 -27.83 15.74 -3.81
N LEU A 642 -26.52 15.78 -4.05
CA LEU A 642 -25.69 16.97 -4.09
C LEU A 642 -25.38 17.32 -5.54
N THR A 643 -25.34 18.64 -5.85
CA THR A 643 -24.87 19.17 -7.14
C THR A 643 -23.75 20.18 -6.87
N PHE A 644 -22.59 19.96 -7.54
CA PHE A 644 -21.43 20.84 -7.45
C PHE A 644 -21.35 21.76 -8.64
N ASP A 645 -21.09 23.06 -8.39
CA ASP A 645 -20.67 24.04 -9.38
C ASP A 645 -19.19 24.37 -9.16
N ILE A 646 -18.37 24.20 -10.20
CA ILE A 646 -16.92 24.18 -10.11
C ILE A 646 -16.33 25.27 -10.97
N ASP A 647 -15.49 26.14 -10.39
CA ASP A 647 -14.80 27.21 -11.11
C ASP A 647 -14.05 26.68 -12.35
N PRO A 648 -14.11 27.38 -13.51
CA PRO A 648 -13.45 26.95 -14.74
C PRO A 648 -11.92 26.79 -14.66
N ARG A 649 -11.24 27.34 -13.63
CA ARG A 649 -9.80 27.15 -13.37
C ARG A 649 -9.49 25.74 -12.87
N LEU A 650 -10.52 25.01 -12.46
CA LEU A 650 -10.42 23.63 -11.97
C LEU A 650 -11.05 22.67 -12.99
N GLN A 651 -10.60 21.44 -12.96
CA GLN A 651 -11.19 20.31 -13.66
C GLN A 651 -11.70 19.29 -12.64
N SER A 652 -12.98 18.89 -12.73
CA SER A 652 -13.47 17.77 -11.97
C SER A 652 -12.81 16.48 -12.42
N LEU A 653 -12.16 15.77 -11.52
CA LEU A 653 -11.74 14.39 -11.74
C LEU A 653 -12.89 13.42 -11.48
N GLY A 654 -13.87 13.81 -10.66
CA GLY A 654 -15.09 13.08 -10.42
C GLY A 654 -15.58 13.16 -8.98
N VAL A 655 -16.70 12.49 -8.74
CA VAL A 655 -17.40 12.37 -7.45
C VAL A 655 -17.55 10.93 -7.02
N ASP A 656 -17.49 10.67 -5.70
CA ASP A 656 -17.75 9.36 -5.10
C ASP A 656 -18.32 9.51 -3.69
N ASN A 657 -19.07 8.51 -3.22
CA ASN A 657 -19.58 8.46 -1.85
C ASN A 657 -18.94 7.35 -1.00
N GLY A 658 -17.94 6.64 -1.55
CA GLY A 658 -17.19 5.59 -0.87
C GLY A 658 -17.86 4.22 -0.82
N ALA A 659 -19.12 4.09 -1.23
CA ALA A 659 -19.85 2.82 -1.16
C ALA A 659 -19.38 1.83 -2.24
N LYS A 660 -19.16 0.57 -1.86
CA LYS A 660 -18.76 -0.51 -2.77
C LYS A 660 -19.77 -0.81 -3.88
N ASP A 661 -21.04 -0.45 -3.65
CA ASP A 661 -22.18 -0.66 -4.53
C ASP A 661 -22.68 0.63 -5.20
N ASN A 662 -21.89 1.71 -5.13
CA ASN A 662 -22.19 2.97 -5.80
C ASN A 662 -22.15 2.81 -7.32
N LEU A 663 -23.30 2.89 -8.00
CA LEU A 663 -23.44 2.82 -9.46
C LEU A 663 -23.58 4.19 -10.13
N GLN A 664 -23.51 5.27 -9.39
CA GLN A 664 -23.61 6.62 -9.93
C GLN A 664 -22.39 6.94 -10.80
N PRO A 665 -22.55 7.74 -11.88
CA PRO A 665 -21.44 8.11 -12.75
C PRO A 665 -20.41 8.94 -11.99
N HIS A 666 -19.17 8.45 -11.90
CA HIS A 666 -18.08 9.19 -11.28
C HIS A 666 -17.75 10.50 -12.03
N LYS A 667 -17.83 10.51 -13.37
CA LYS A 667 -17.63 11.69 -14.21
C LYS A 667 -18.90 12.56 -14.27
N SER A 668 -19.37 12.98 -13.11
CA SER A 668 -20.54 13.82 -12.93
C SER A 668 -20.18 14.96 -11.98
N ASN A 669 -21.00 16.00 -11.93
CA ASN A 669 -21.02 17.01 -10.87
C ASN A 669 -22.14 16.76 -9.85
N GLU A 670 -22.86 15.63 -9.97
CA GLU A 670 -23.93 15.23 -9.07
C GLU A 670 -23.62 13.88 -8.42
N ILE A 671 -23.99 13.75 -7.15
CA ILE A 671 -23.83 12.51 -6.38
C ILE A 671 -24.84 12.43 -5.24
N THR A 672 -25.44 11.27 -5.02
CA THR A 672 -26.17 10.99 -3.79
C THR A 672 -25.20 10.56 -2.71
N THR A 673 -25.30 11.17 -1.54
CA THR A 673 -24.44 10.88 -0.39
C THR A 673 -24.57 9.43 0.09
N ARG A 674 -23.57 8.95 0.80
CA ARG A 674 -23.63 7.74 1.63
C ARG A 674 -23.16 8.11 3.04
N ASN A 675 -23.93 7.74 4.07
CA ASN A 675 -23.70 8.20 5.44
C ASN A 675 -23.62 9.74 5.52
N GLY A 676 -24.49 10.42 4.75
CA GLY A 676 -24.59 11.87 4.68
C GLY A 676 -23.40 12.58 4.04
N ARG A 677 -22.43 11.88 3.39
CA ARG A 677 -21.23 12.49 2.84
C ARG A 677 -20.95 12.07 1.39
N ALA A 678 -20.18 12.91 0.69
CA ALA A 678 -19.64 12.63 -0.63
C ALA A 678 -18.29 13.33 -0.81
N LEU A 679 -17.47 12.81 -1.72
CA LEU A 679 -16.18 13.34 -2.14
C LEU A 679 -16.29 13.91 -3.56
N LEU A 680 -15.69 15.09 -3.76
CA LEU A 680 -15.34 15.63 -5.07
C LEU A 680 -13.81 15.74 -5.14
N ILE A 681 -13.19 15.28 -6.22
CA ILE A 681 -11.78 15.54 -6.50
C ILE A 681 -11.69 16.52 -7.65
N VAL A 682 -10.97 17.63 -7.44
CA VAL A 682 -10.66 18.62 -8.48
C VAL A 682 -9.16 18.67 -8.75
N GLN A 683 -8.81 18.99 -10.00
CA GLN A 683 -7.43 19.17 -10.45
C GLN A 683 -7.27 20.58 -10.99
N THR A 684 -6.11 21.22 -10.74
CA THR A 684 -5.79 22.53 -11.27
C THR A 684 -5.65 22.51 -12.79
N LYS A 685 -5.91 23.66 -13.41
CA LYS A 685 -5.44 24.00 -14.74
C LYS A 685 -4.32 25.03 -14.60
N ALA A 686 -3.62 25.34 -15.68
CA ALA A 686 -2.48 26.27 -15.68
C ALA A 686 -2.86 27.74 -15.41
N ASN A 687 -3.95 28.03 -14.72
CA ASN A 687 -4.48 29.35 -14.45
C ASN A 687 -4.41 29.67 -12.95
N VAL A 688 -3.66 30.70 -12.58
CA VAL A 688 -3.54 31.19 -11.21
C VAL A 688 -4.76 32.03 -10.79
N GLY A 689 -4.99 32.13 -9.49
CA GLY A 689 -6.02 32.98 -8.87
C GLY A 689 -6.94 32.20 -7.95
N ASP A 690 -7.86 32.90 -7.32
CA ASP A 690 -8.87 32.33 -6.44
C ASP A 690 -9.94 31.58 -7.25
N ALA A 691 -10.24 30.37 -6.86
CA ALA A 691 -11.29 29.52 -7.45
C ALA A 691 -12.32 29.15 -6.39
N THR A 692 -13.58 29.06 -6.78
CA THR A 692 -14.69 28.70 -5.89
C THR A 692 -15.34 27.37 -6.29
N ILE A 693 -15.81 26.64 -5.29
CA ILE A 693 -16.63 25.46 -5.46
C ILE A 693 -17.90 25.68 -4.63
N ASN A 694 -19.04 25.58 -5.29
CA ASN A 694 -20.36 25.66 -4.65
C ASN A 694 -21.00 24.28 -4.63
N VAL A 695 -21.73 23.98 -3.56
CA VAL A 695 -22.58 22.80 -3.47
C VAL A 695 -24.01 23.19 -3.13
N SER A 696 -24.97 22.53 -3.77
CA SER A 696 -26.38 22.67 -3.50
C SER A 696 -27.07 21.32 -3.34
N ALA A 697 -28.16 21.29 -2.61
CA ALA A 697 -29.06 20.17 -2.47
C ALA A 697 -30.50 20.67 -2.25
N ASP A 698 -31.49 19.95 -2.77
CA ASP A 698 -32.89 20.35 -2.66
C ASP A 698 -33.32 20.47 -1.21
N GLY A 699 -33.86 21.64 -0.84
CA GLY A 699 -34.41 21.93 0.49
C GLY A 699 -33.33 22.12 1.59
N LEU A 700 -32.06 22.20 1.25
CA LEU A 700 -30.97 22.45 2.19
C LEU A 700 -30.23 23.77 1.87
N GLU A 701 -29.67 24.38 2.89
CA GLU A 701 -28.71 25.46 2.71
C GLU A 701 -27.45 24.93 2.06
N GLY A 702 -27.02 25.53 0.93
CA GLY A 702 -25.79 25.18 0.21
C GLY A 702 -24.54 25.74 0.89
N ALA A 703 -23.38 25.39 0.37
CA ALA A 703 -22.09 25.92 0.86
C ALA A 703 -21.16 26.33 -0.28
N GLU A 704 -20.26 27.26 0.03
CA GLU A 704 -19.19 27.72 -0.85
C GLU A 704 -17.83 27.46 -0.21
N LEU A 705 -16.84 27.06 -1.01
CA LEU A 705 -15.46 26.84 -0.62
C LEU A 705 -14.51 27.54 -1.57
N GLY A 706 -13.63 28.40 -1.03
CA GLY A 706 -12.55 29.04 -1.79
C GLY A 706 -11.27 28.22 -1.78
N LEU A 707 -10.61 28.15 -2.95
CA LEU A 707 -9.26 27.61 -3.16
C LEU A 707 -8.37 28.69 -3.78
N ASN A 708 -7.10 28.70 -3.43
CA ASN A 708 -6.10 29.60 -4.00
C ASN A 708 -5.15 28.80 -4.89
N ILE A 709 -5.05 29.17 -6.18
CA ILE A 709 -4.17 28.54 -7.16
C ILE A 709 -2.99 29.49 -7.40
N GLU A 710 -1.80 29.06 -7.02
CA GLU A 710 -0.56 29.85 -7.05
C GLU A 710 0.36 29.39 -8.18
N THR A 711 1.26 30.29 -8.60
CA THR A 711 2.34 29.93 -9.53
C THR A 711 3.25 28.90 -8.86
N ILE A 712 3.71 27.90 -9.60
CA ILE A 712 4.64 26.89 -9.12
C ILE A 712 5.83 27.59 -8.47
N SER A 713 6.07 27.35 -7.19
CA SER A 713 7.31 27.79 -6.55
C SER A 713 8.45 26.92 -7.11
N VAL A 714 9.37 27.53 -7.85
CA VAL A 714 10.52 26.88 -8.53
C VAL A 714 11.45 26.12 -7.57
N LEU A 715 11.17 26.13 -6.27
CA LEU A 715 11.95 25.44 -5.24
C LEU A 715 11.81 23.91 -5.24
N ASN A 716 10.86 23.32 -5.98
CA ASN A 716 10.62 21.87 -6.03
C ASN A 716 10.77 21.23 -7.41
N SER A 717 11.18 21.95 -8.44
CA SER A 717 11.53 21.33 -9.72
C SER A 717 12.90 20.67 -9.57
N GLU A 718 12.96 19.35 -9.69
CA GLU A 718 14.24 18.63 -9.90
C GLU A 718 15.01 19.33 -11.04
N PRO A 719 16.29 19.70 -10.84
CA PRO A 719 17.12 20.22 -11.91
C PRO A 719 17.43 19.13 -12.95
#